data_f836d6c4676574c25e0662162a561753
#
_entry.id   f836d6c4676574c25e0662162a561753
#
_cell.length_a   1.000
_cell.length_b   1.000
_cell.length_c   1.000
_cell.angle_alpha   90.00
_cell.angle_beta   90.00
_cell.angle_gamma   90.00
#
_symmetry.space_group_name_H-M   'P 1'
#
loop_
_entity.id
_entity.type
_entity.pdbx_description
1 polymer ?
#
loop_
_entity_poly.entity_id
_entity_poly.type
_entity_poly.pdbx_seq_one_letter_code
_entity_poly.pdbx_strand_id
1 'polypeptide(L)'
;MTAVLQQQGAVHANTTDAPTIVYQLPVLAAKLEGPLLVVGYGSPMKVTVKACVKSGCSQVWVTGTDDKARAFSCSGAAQVASLGSKFDARLFSNEYAIMEAVRKSGASIMLVCNPETAQSPLLRMIAYQADVQVLAPLEGDRTHTMWAECLPDEEFGNYEVTWRKCPSCKLNHDEKPVLATGGVCPTCGELYRLTSTERLDLLFDKDSFEEWNTGLAETDPLAFPDYGALIEKNRTKSGFEEAVRCGSALLNGRKVAVAIMESTFMMGSMGSVVGEKITRTIERATDERLPLIIFTASGGARMQEGLVSLMQMGKISAAVERHSRAGLLYISVVTDPTTGGVTASFATQGDLIISEPHALIGFAGRRVIQDTIKQTLPEGFQTAEFALEHGLIDAIVERAKLRDYLSRVVDIHCATIDASGEAGEVAADGVLPALRTAGEAAIPSAAGDAPVAEPAAKSTKGVSPLSRLFGAAGARLSGDESFPLKRALRKRGVTDAPSVLPLKEKGDMQENPAWESVLLARNVHRPTAQYYIDHMVDGFIELHGDRAFADDGAIVGGIGWIDGIPVTVIAEEKGADLHQRIARNFGCPQPEGYRKSLRLMRQAEKFGRPIVCLVDTQGAFCGMEAEERGQGNAIADNLAAMSGFGVPVICVVLGEGGSGGALALAMGNRVAMQEHAVYSVLSPEGFASILWKDRSRAAEAAAVMKMSAREACELGLIEEVLSEGEQPAHENPDQAVIAVHDFVACSLEELLPMSAEELRQQRYERFRAF
;
A
#
# COMPACT_ATOMS: atom_id res chain seq x y z
N MET A 1 42.66 -17.90 -31.32
CA MET A 1 43.88 -17.92 -30.49
C MET A 1 43.95 -19.13 -29.55
N THR A 2 42.83 -19.70 -29.15
CA THR A 2 42.75 -20.88 -28.26
C THR A 2 43.48 -22.14 -28.77
N ALA A 3 43.58 -22.34 -30.09
CA ALA A 3 44.19 -23.53 -30.69
C ALA A 3 45.74 -23.57 -30.65
N VAL A 4 46.44 -22.48 -30.39
CA VAL A 4 47.90 -22.38 -30.44
C VAL A 4 48.58 -22.65 -29.07
N LEU A 5 47.84 -22.48 -27.96
CA LEU A 5 48.36 -22.68 -26.60
C LEU A 5 48.36 -24.16 -26.14
N GLN A 6 47.67 -25.03 -26.86
CA GLN A 6 47.48 -26.44 -26.46
C GLN A 6 48.67 -27.39 -26.67
N GLN A 7 49.75 -27.00 -27.35
CA GLN A 7 50.77 -27.98 -27.76
C GLN A 7 52.13 -27.99 -27.03
N GLN A 8 52.50 -27.06 -26.18
CA GLN A 8 53.81 -27.17 -25.49
C GLN A 8 53.78 -26.47 -24.11
N GLY A 9 53.75 -27.22 -23.02
CA GLY A 9 54.03 -26.78 -21.68
C GLY A 9 53.00 -27.17 -20.58
N ALA A 10 52.03 -28.00 -20.90
CA ALA A 10 51.10 -28.56 -19.92
C ALA A 10 51.68 -29.86 -19.31
N VAL A 11 51.69 -29.96 -17.99
CA VAL A 11 52.00 -31.19 -17.26
C VAL A 11 50.67 -31.81 -16.84
N HIS A 12 50.39 -33.04 -17.32
CA HIS A 12 49.19 -33.76 -16.89
C HIS A 12 49.40 -34.31 -15.47
N ALA A 13 48.60 -33.89 -14.51
CA ALA A 13 48.51 -34.55 -13.20
C ALA A 13 47.46 -35.67 -13.27
N ASN A 14 47.88 -36.91 -12.98
CA ASN A 14 46.96 -38.06 -12.93
C ASN A 14 46.12 -37.99 -11.63
N THR A 15 44.89 -37.52 -11.74
CA THR A 15 43.82 -37.81 -10.78
C THR A 15 42.65 -38.42 -11.53
N THR A 16 41.86 -39.25 -10.89
CA THR A 16 40.83 -40.14 -11.42
C THR A 16 39.63 -39.43 -12.09
N ASP A 17 39.65 -38.11 -12.18
CA ASP A 17 38.64 -37.26 -12.84
C ASP A 17 39.31 -36.35 -13.87
N ALA A 18 38.65 -35.99 -14.93
CA ALA A 18 39.01 -35.23 -16.12
C ALA A 18 40.43 -34.58 -16.14
N PRO A 19 41.19 -34.58 -17.26
CA PRO A 19 42.58 -34.12 -17.32
C PRO A 19 42.64 -32.61 -16.97
N THR A 20 43.23 -32.30 -15.81
CA THR A 20 43.47 -30.92 -15.37
C THR A 20 44.70 -30.35 -16.07
N ILE A 21 44.53 -29.26 -16.83
CA ILE A 21 45.63 -28.55 -17.48
C ILE A 21 46.33 -27.66 -16.44
N VAL A 22 47.62 -27.87 -16.22
CA VAL A 22 48.43 -27.12 -15.25
C VAL A 22 49.47 -26.26 -15.97
N TYR A 23 49.53 -24.99 -15.61
CA TYR A 23 50.46 -24.00 -16.14
C TYR A 23 51.54 -23.62 -15.13
N GLN A 24 52.80 -23.55 -15.58
CA GLN A 24 53.85 -22.91 -14.79
C GLN A 24 53.89 -21.40 -15.07
N LEU A 25 53.89 -20.58 -14.06
CA LEU A 25 53.81 -19.13 -14.19
C LEU A 25 54.92 -18.52 -15.08
N PRO A 26 56.20 -18.94 -15.02
CA PRO A 26 57.24 -18.43 -15.95
C PRO A 26 57.00 -18.78 -17.41
N VAL A 27 56.38 -19.94 -17.71
CA VAL A 27 56.02 -20.36 -19.06
C VAL A 27 54.81 -19.56 -19.56
N LEU A 28 53.85 -19.34 -18.67
CA LEU A 28 52.69 -18.51 -18.96
C LEU A 28 53.10 -17.06 -19.24
N ALA A 29 53.97 -16.47 -18.39
CA ALA A 29 54.48 -15.13 -18.55
C ALA A 29 55.22 -14.89 -19.88
N ALA A 30 55.99 -15.87 -20.35
CA ALA A 30 56.71 -15.80 -21.62
C ALA A 30 55.80 -15.78 -22.86
N LYS A 31 54.57 -16.20 -22.73
CA LYS A 31 53.58 -16.31 -23.82
C LYS A 31 52.47 -15.26 -23.76
N LEU A 32 52.47 -14.40 -22.75
CA LEU A 32 51.41 -13.42 -22.48
C LEU A 32 51.65 -12.16 -23.32
N GLU A 33 50.78 -11.90 -24.27
CA GLU A 33 50.81 -10.69 -25.11
C GLU A 33 50.03 -9.49 -24.51
N GLY A 34 49.35 -9.68 -23.36
CA GLY A 34 48.44 -8.68 -22.74
C GLY A 34 48.51 -8.65 -21.22
N PRO A 35 47.65 -7.84 -20.60
CA PRO A 35 47.56 -7.74 -19.14
C PRO A 35 47.05 -9.02 -18.49
N LEU A 36 47.56 -9.28 -17.28
CA LEU A 36 47.16 -10.39 -16.40
C LEU A 36 46.43 -9.78 -15.20
N LEU A 37 45.24 -10.29 -14.84
CA LEU A 37 44.50 -9.87 -13.65
C LEU A 37 44.71 -10.86 -12.51
N VAL A 38 45.16 -10.36 -11.36
CA VAL A 38 45.20 -11.11 -10.08
C VAL A 38 43.99 -10.76 -9.26
N VAL A 39 43.14 -11.76 -9.01
CA VAL A 39 41.91 -11.65 -8.25
C VAL A 39 42.12 -12.14 -6.83
N GLY A 40 41.91 -11.30 -5.84
CA GLY A 40 42.04 -11.64 -4.42
C GLY A 40 42.41 -10.48 -3.53
N TYR A 41 42.68 -10.77 -2.25
CA TYR A 41 43.11 -9.78 -1.26
C TYR A 41 44.06 -10.43 -0.24
N GLY A 42 44.72 -9.58 0.56
CA GLY A 42 45.59 -10.03 1.66
C GLY A 42 46.87 -10.71 1.21
N SER A 43 47.35 -11.70 1.97
CA SER A 43 48.63 -12.39 1.77
C SER A 43 48.64 -13.23 0.50
N PRO A 44 47.63 -14.00 0.13
CA PRO A 44 47.64 -14.79 -1.11
C PRO A 44 47.86 -13.95 -2.36
N MET A 45 47.11 -12.82 -2.47
CA MET A 45 47.28 -11.89 -3.59
C MET A 45 48.72 -11.33 -3.67
N LYS A 46 49.31 -10.92 -2.50
CA LYS A 46 50.67 -10.40 -2.48
C LYS A 46 51.71 -11.44 -2.93
N VAL A 47 51.53 -12.71 -2.55
CA VAL A 47 52.40 -13.83 -2.99
C VAL A 47 52.28 -14.00 -4.49
N THR A 48 51.07 -14.05 -5.00
CA THR A 48 50.80 -14.19 -6.46
C THR A 48 51.41 -13.04 -7.25
N VAL A 49 51.20 -11.80 -6.88
CA VAL A 49 51.78 -10.63 -7.56
C VAL A 49 53.30 -10.68 -7.59
N LYS A 50 53.94 -11.02 -6.46
CA LYS A 50 55.40 -11.22 -6.43
C LYS A 50 55.88 -12.35 -7.34
N ALA A 51 55.14 -13.44 -7.39
CA ALA A 51 55.44 -14.57 -8.31
C ALA A 51 55.31 -14.13 -9.77
N CYS A 52 54.27 -13.39 -10.14
CA CYS A 52 54.07 -12.84 -11.48
C CYS A 52 55.22 -11.94 -11.93
N VAL A 53 55.57 -10.96 -11.08
CA VAL A 53 56.68 -10.02 -11.36
C VAL A 53 58.01 -10.77 -11.49
N LYS A 54 58.32 -11.70 -10.59
CA LYS A 54 59.52 -12.54 -10.63
C LYS A 54 59.57 -13.43 -11.88
N SER A 55 58.42 -13.84 -12.38
CA SER A 55 58.28 -14.65 -13.61
C SER A 55 58.31 -13.83 -14.89
N GLY A 56 58.45 -12.51 -14.82
CA GLY A 56 58.60 -11.62 -15.98
C GLY A 56 57.28 -11.12 -16.58
N CYS A 57 56.14 -11.22 -15.87
CA CYS A 57 54.88 -10.64 -16.35
C CYS A 57 54.99 -9.11 -16.42
N SER A 58 54.82 -8.54 -17.62
CA SER A 58 55.04 -7.11 -17.88
C SER A 58 53.86 -6.20 -17.46
N GLN A 59 52.64 -6.73 -17.45
CA GLN A 59 51.43 -5.97 -17.10
C GLN A 59 50.58 -6.78 -16.13
N VAL A 60 50.75 -6.51 -14.82
CA VAL A 60 50.00 -7.19 -13.76
C VAL A 60 48.98 -6.21 -13.15
N TRP A 61 47.71 -6.52 -13.32
CA TRP A 61 46.64 -5.82 -12.63
C TRP A 61 46.20 -6.59 -11.38
N VAL A 62 45.69 -5.90 -10.39
CA VAL A 62 45.10 -6.51 -9.19
C VAL A 62 43.70 -5.99 -8.96
N THR A 63 42.84 -6.84 -8.41
CA THR A 63 41.57 -6.35 -7.86
C THR A 63 41.78 -5.57 -6.56
N GLY A 64 41.00 -4.54 -6.35
CA GLY A 64 41.10 -3.70 -5.15
C GLY A 64 39.85 -2.89 -4.94
N THR A 65 39.86 -1.99 -3.95
CA THR A 65 38.81 -1.03 -3.69
C THR A 65 39.39 0.38 -3.67
N ASP A 66 38.59 1.40 -3.93
CA ASP A 66 39.05 2.77 -4.10
C ASP A 66 39.73 3.30 -2.84
N ASP A 67 39.24 2.97 -1.64
CA ASP A 67 39.79 3.36 -0.34
C ASP A 67 41.13 2.71 -0.02
N LYS A 68 41.46 1.59 -0.67
CA LYS A 68 42.71 0.83 -0.45
C LYS A 68 43.61 0.71 -1.69
N ALA A 69 43.26 1.42 -2.78
CA ALA A 69 44.01 1.35 -4.03
C ALA A 69 45.50 1.60 -3.86
N ARG A 70 45.92 2.57 -3.00
CA ARG A 70 47.33 2.86 -2.68
C ARG A 70 48.03 1.67 -2.03
N ALA A 71 47.38 0.95 -1.12
CA ALA A 71 47.94 -0.20 -0.43
C ALA A 71 48.18 -1.38 -1.40
N PHE A 72 47.34 -1.54 -2.38
CA PHE A 72 47.50 -2.57 -3.42
C PHE A 72 48.56 -2.23 -4.45
N SER A 73 48.69 -0.98 -4.87
CA SER A 73 49.75 -0.53 -5.80
C SER A 73 51.16 -0.72 -5.26
N CYS A 74 51.36 -0.70 -3.94
CA CYS A 74 52.65 -0.95 -3.28
C CYS A 74 53.09 -2.43 -3.36
N SER A 75 52.27 -3.35 -3.88
CA SER A 75 52.64 -4.78 -3.98
C SER A 75 53.41 -5.17 -5.23
N GLY A 76 53.72 -4.21 -6.13
CA GLY A 76 54.41 -4.43 -7.41
C GLY A 76 53.49 -4.64 -8.61
N ALA A 77 52.19 -4.46 -8.43
CA ALA A 77 51.20 -4.45 -9.52
C ALA A 77 51.27 -3.13 -10.29
N ALA A 78 51.03 -3.20 -11.63
CA ALA A 78 51.07 -2.02 -12.47
C ALA A 78 49.85 -1.11 -12.23
N GLN A 79 48.67 -1.72 -12.02
CA GLN A 79 47.40 -1.00 -11.87
C GLN A 79 46.42 -1.75 -10.97
N VAL A 80 45.40 -1.04 -10.46
CA VAL A 80 44.34 -1.59 -9.63
C VAL A 80 43.02 -1.49 -10.38
N ALA A 81 42.32 -2.60 -10.55
CA ALA A 81 40.96 -2.65 -11.03
C ALA A 81 39.99 -2.62 -9.84
N SER A 82 39.27 -1.52 -9.66
CA SER A 82 38.38 -1.33 -8.51
C SER A 82 37.14 -2.21 -8.61
N LEU A 83 36.84 -2.93 -7.50
CA LEU A 83 35.63 -3.72 -7.30
C LEU A 83 34.53 -2.91 -6.57
N GLY A 84 34.87 -1.73 -6.01
CA GLY A 84 33.93 -0.90 -5.26
C GLY A 84 34.63 0.22 -4.48
N SER A 85 33.86 1.10 -3.88
CA SER A 85 34.38 2.31 -3.19
C SER A 85 35.06 2.00 -1.85
N LYS A 86 34.56 1.03 -1.09
CA LYS A 86 35.07 0.63 0.23
C LYS A 86 35.42 -0.84 0.27
N PHE A 87 36.41 -1.19 1.11
CA PHE A 87 36.83 -2.56 1.28
C PHE A 87 35.74 -3.43 1.93
N ASP A 88 35.32 -4.47 1.19
CA ASP A 88 34.50 -5.58 1.66
C ASP A 88 35.08 -6.87 1.09
N ALA A 89 35.40 -7.84 1.93
CA ALA A 89 35.99 -9.12 1.48
C ALA A 89 35.09 -9.87 0.50
N ARG A 90 33.78 -9.72 0.63
CA ARG A 90 32.76 -10.36 -0.26
C ARG A 90 32.86 -9.90 -1.72
N LEU A 91 33.37 -8.69 -1.98
CA LEU A 91 33.57 -8.20 -3.35
C LEU A 91 34.57 -9.04 -4.14
N PHE A 92 35.54 -9.65 -3.46
CA PHE A 92 36.60 -10.46 -4.08
C PHE A 92 36.13 -11.90 -4.40
N SER A 93 34.91 -12.27 -4.02
CA SER A 93 34.21 -13.49 -4.41
C SER A 93 32.97 -13.21 -5.24
N ASN A 94 32.73 -11.94 -5.59
CA ASN A 94 31.62 -11.57 -6.46
C ASN A 94 32.05 -11.66 -7.92
N GLU A 95 31.53 -12.63 -8.64
CA GLU A 95 31.91 -13.00 -10.00
C GLU A 95 31.79 -11.82 -10.98
N TYR A 96 30.74 -11.01 -10.81
CA TYR A 96 30.47 -9.88 -11.70
C TYR A 96 31.39 -8.69 -11.43
N ALA A 97 31.69 -8.42 -10.17
CA ALA A 97 32.70 -7.42 -9.83
C ALA A 97 34.07 -7.81 -10.39
N ILE A 98 34.39 -9.11 -10.34
CA ILE A 98 35.61 -9.69 -10.93
C ILE A 98 35.61 -9.51 -12.46
N MET A 99 34.51 -9.84 -13.13
CA MET A 99 34.41 -9.69 -14.61
C MET A 99 34.43 -8.21 -15.05
N GLU A 100 33.88 -7.30 -14.27
CA GLU A 100 34.02 -5.87 -14.53
C GLU A 100 35.49 -5.41 -14.37
N ALA A 101 36.23 -5.99 -13.42
CA ALA A 101 37.66 -5.74 -13.29
C ALA A 101 38.45 -6.34 -14.51
N VAL A 102 38.05 -7.49 -15.03
CA VAL A 102 38.55 -8.04 -16.28
C VAL A 102 38.34 -7.05 -17.44
N ARG A 103 37.12 -6.55 -17.59
CA ARG A 103 36.78 -5.59 -18.64
C ARG A 103 37.61 -4.29 -18.54
N LYS A 104 37.84 -3.79 -17.32
CA LYS A 104 38.65 -2.59 -17.06
C LYS A 104 40.14 -2.82 -17.34
N SER A 105 40.66 -3.99 -17.02
CA SER A 105 42.06 -4.34 -17.24
C SER A 105 42.38 -4.76 -18.66
N GLY A 106 41.40 -5.27 -19.41
CA GLY A 106 41.57 -5.90 -20.69
C GLY A 106 42.32 -7.27 -20.61
N ALA A 107 42.29 -7.90 -19.44
CA ALA A 107 42.99 -9.17 -19.21
C ALA A 107 42.27 -10.33 -19.91
N SER A 108 43.01 -11.17 -20.60
CA SER A 108 42.55 -12.45 -21.16
C SER A 108 42.79 -13.65 -20.24
N ILE A 109 43.55 -13.42 -19.15
CA ILE A 109 43.83 -14.45 -18.13
C ILE A 109 43.64 -13.82 -16.76
N MET A 110 42.92 -14.50 -15.87
CA MET A 110 42.83 -14.15 -14.46
C MET A 110 43.36 -15.27 -13.56
N LEU A 111 44.19 -14.85 -12.59
CA LEU A 111 44.69 -15.71 -11.52
C LEU A 111 43.83 -15.46 -10.28
N VAL A 112 42.94 -16.39 -9.96
CA VAL A 112 42.02 -16.26 -8.82
C VAL A 112 42.63 -16.92 -7.59
N CYS A 113 43.06 -16.08 -6.61
CA CYS A 113 43.83 -16.58 -5.45
C CYS A 113 43.00 -17.43 -4.47
N ASN A 114 41.68 -17.32 -4.46
CA ASN A 114 40.81 -18.18 -3.68
C ASN A 114 40.30 -19.33 -4.56
N PRO A 115 40.65 -20.59 -4.24
CA PRO A 115 40.22 -21.76 -5.02
C PRO A 115 38.69 -21.89 -5.13
N GLU A 116 37.95 -21.61 -4.05
CA GLU A 116 36.49 -21.68 -4.06
C GLU A 116 35.88 -20.68 -5.06
N THR A 117 36.40 -19.45 -5.09
CA THR A 117 35.98 -18.44 -6.06
C THR A 117 36.32 -18.83 -7.48
N ALA A 118 37.54 -19.42 -7.70
CA ALA A 118 37.97 -19.88 -9.02
C ALA A 118 37.10 -21.05 -9.55
N GLN A 119 36.58 -21.85 -8.64
CA GLN A 119 35.73 -23.00 -8.96
C GLN A 119 34.23 -22.63 -9.04
N SER A 120 33.85 -21.36 -8.79
CA SER A 120 32.48 -20.93 -9.01
C SER A 120 32.01 -21.28 -10.44
N PRO A 121 30.94 -22.07 -10.60
CA PRO A 121 30.41 -22.42 -11.91
C PRO A 121 30.06 -21.16 -12.71
N LEU A 122 29.51 -20.16 -12.06
CA LEU A 122 29.12 -18.88 -12.67
C LEU A 122 30.35 -18.10 -13.17
N LEU A 123 31.41 -17.98 -12.37
CA LEU A 123 32.63 -17.28 -12.79
C LEU A 123 33.27 -17.95 -13.99
N ARG A 124 33.39 -19.28 -13.95
CA ARG A 124 33.98 -20.07 -15.04
C ARG A 124 33.21 -19.92 -16.35
N MET A 125 31.88 -19.94 -16.27
CA MET A 125 30.99 -19.77 -17.42
C MET A 125 31.09 -18.34 -18.01
N ILE A 126 30.96 -17.29 -17.18
CA ILE A 126 31.02 -15.92 -17.68
C ILE A 126 32.40 -15.60 -18.26
N ALA A 127 33.45 -16.08 -17.64
CA ALA A 127 34.81 -15.91 -18.12
C ALA A 127 35.01 -16.61 -19.47
N TYR A 128 34.53 -17.84 -19.62
CA TYR A 128 34.59 -18.60 -20.87
C TYR A 128 33.84 -17.88 -22.01
N GLN A 129 32.64 -17.37 -21.75
CA GLN A 129 31.89 -16.58 -22.73
C GLN A 129 32.60 -15.27 -23.12
N ALA A 130 33.41 -14.72 -22.23
CA ALA A 130 34.22 -13.53 -22.49
C ALA A 130 35.60 -13.80 -23.07
N ASP A 131 35.93 -15.06 -23.44
CA ASP A 131 37.25 -15.52 -23.89
C ASP A 131 38.37 -15.23 -22.88
N VAL A 132 38.06 -15.42 -21.57
CA VAL A 132 38.98 -15.19 -20.44
C VAL A 132 39.28 -16.51 -19.73
N GLN A 133 40.56 -16.85 -19.61
CA GLN A 133 40.99 -18.01 -18.84
C GLN A 133 40.96 -17.78 -17.34
N VAL A 134 40.35 -18.70 -16.59
CA VAL A 134 40.31 -18.71 -15.11
C VAL A 134 41.35 -19.73 -14.62
N LEU A 135 42.29 -19.29 -13.82
CA LEU A 135 43.32 -20.16 -13.24
C LEU A 135 43.28 -20.09 -11.71
N ALA A 136 43.30 -21.26 -11.04
CA ALA A 136 43.40 -21.39 -9.57
C ALA A 136 44.81 -21.89 -9.18
N PRO A 137 45.29 -21.51 -7.96
CA PRO A 137 46.56 -22.04 -7.47
C PRO A 137 46.46 -23.57 -7.29
N LEU A 138 47.50 -24.31 -7.70
CA LEU A 138 47.54 -25.74 -7.50
C LEU A 138 47.59 -26.07 -6.02
N GLU A 139 46.80 -27.05 -5.59
CA GLU A 139 46.73 -27.45 -4.18
C GLU A 139 48.14 -27.85 -3.67
N GLY A 140 48.53 -27.27 -2.51
CA GLY A 140 49.84 -27.48 -1.92
C GLY A 140 50.98 -26.54 -2.43
N ASP A 141 50.76 -25.78 -3.52
CA ASP A 141 51.76 -24.80 -3.99
C ASP A 141 51.67 -23.45 -3.21
N ARG A 142 52.46 -23.33 -2.13
CA ARG A 142 52.53 -22.11 -1.33
C ARG A 142 53.27 -20.96 -2.02
N THR A 143 53.90 -21.21 -3.17
CA THR A 143 54.68 -20.22 -3.92
C THR A 143 53.85 -19.54 -5.01
N HIS A 144 52.68 -20.07 -5.31
CA HIS A 144 51.79 -19.61 -6.36
C HIS A 144 52.47 -19.56 -7.75
N THR A 145 53.29 -20.54 -8.04
CA THR A 145 53.97 -20.70 -9.34
C THR A 145 53.31 -21.71 -10.26
N MET A 146 52.46 -22.57 -9.71
CA MET A 146 51.71 -23.60 -10.45
C MET A 146 50.22 -23.28 -10.40
N TRP A 147 49.57 -23.27 -11.57
CA TRP A 147 48.18 -22.86 -11.71
C TRP A 147 47.40 -23.89 -12.52
N ALA A 148 46.26 -24.31 -12.01
CA ALA A 148 45.32 -25.20 -12.68
C ALA A 148 44.24 -24.42 -13.43
N GLU A 149 43.91 -24.83 -14.64
CA GLU A 149 42.82 -24.23 -15.41
C GLU A 149 41.46 -24.71 -14.88
N CYS A 150 40.57 -23.77 -14.72
CA CYS A 150 39.18 -23.98 -14.28
C CYS A 150 38.28 -23.85 -15.49
N LEU A 151 37.96 -25.00 -16.14
CA LEU A 151 37.03 -25.04 -17.29
C LEU A 151 35.58 -25.00 -16.82
N PRO A 152 34.63 -24.42 -17.59
CA PRO A 152 33.21 -24.52 -17.33
C PRO A 152 32.72 -25.96 -17.41
N ASP A 153 31.67 -26.29 -16.67
CA ASP A 153 31.00 -27.58 -16.73
C ASP A 153 30.22 -27.71 -18.04
N GLU A 154 30.17 -28.91 -18.66
CA GLU A 154 29.54 -29.13 -19.99
C GLU A 154 28.04 -28.78 -20.04
N GLU A 155 27.37 -28.77 -18.90
CA GLU A 155 25.93 -28.45 -18.80
C GLU A 155 25.56 -26.95 -19.02
N PHE A 156 26.55 -26.07 -19.07
CA PHE A 156 26.30 -24.61 -19.14
C PHE A 156 26.29 -24.00 -20.55
N GLY A 157 26.39 -24.79 -21.61
CA GLY A 157 26.54 -24.31 -22.99
C GLY A 157 25.44 -23.39 -23.54
N ASN A 158 24.28 -23.32 -22.90
CA ASN A 158 23.12 -22.52 -23.33
C ASN A 158 22.58 -21.58 -22.22
N TYR A 159 23.37 -21.24 -21.20
CA TYR A 159 22.92 -20.39 -20.12
C TYR A 159 22.95 -18.90 -20.55
N GLU A 160 21.77 -18.29 -20.69
CA GLU A 160 21.63 -16.85 -20.94
C GLU A 160 21.59 -16.11 -19.62
N VAL A 161 22.53 -15.18 -19.41
CA VAL A 161 22.62 -14.37 -18.17
C VAL A 161 21.74 -13.14 -18.29
N THR A 162 20.73 -13.05 -17.42
CA THR A 162 19.91 -11.85 -17.24
C THR A 162 20.44 -11.03 -16.07
N TRP A 163 20.77 -9.77 -16.33
CA TRP A 163 21.39 -8.91 -15.32
C TRP A 163 20.38 -8.16 -14.47
N ARG A 164 20.53 -8.23 -13.14
CA ARG A 164 19.75 -7.47 -12.17
C ARG A 164 20.64 -6.60 -11.30
N LYS A 165 20.42 -5.26 -11.36
CA LYS A 165 21.23 -4.30 -10.60
C LYS A 165 20.69 -4.16 -9.19
N CYS A 166 21.55 -4.32 -8.16
CA CYS A 166 21.15 -4.12 -6.78
C CYS A 166 20.80 -2.65 -6.50
N PRO A 167 19.66 -2.36 -5.85
CA PRO A 167 19.26 -0.98 -5.53
C PRO A 167 20.16 -0.32 -4.47
N SER A 168 20.80 -1.11 -3.61
CA SER A 168 21.66 -0.62 -2.52
C SER A 168 23.14 -0.54 -2.95
N CYS A 169 23.82 -1.67 -3.14
CA CYS A 169 25.25 -1.70 -3.47
C CYS A 169 25.59 -1.36 -4.94
N LYS A 170 24.57 -1.23 -5.81
CA LYS A 170 24.69 -0.89 -7.25
C LYS A 170 25.41 -1.90 -8.12
N LEU A 171 25.78 -3.06 -7.60
CA LEU A 171 26.39 -4.15 -8.35
C LEU A 171 25.33 -4.90 -9.17
N ASN A 172 25.74 -5.44 -10.32
CA ASN A 172 24.92 -6.31 -11.13
C ASN A 172 25.12 -7.76 -10.70
N HIS A 173 24.04 -8.53 -10.67
CA HIS A 173 24.03 -9.95 -10.33
C HIS A 173 23.22 -10.72 -11.37
N ASP A 174 23.52 -12.01 -11.55
CA ASP A 174 22.68 -12.87 -12.34
C ASP A 174 21.31 -13.05 -11.66
N GLU A 175 20.27 -12.84 -12.43
CA GLU A 175 18.89 -12.86 -11.94
C GLU A 175 18.46 -14.23 -11.44
N LYS A 176 18.82 -15.31 -12.14
CA LYS A 176 18.39 -16.67 -11.80
C LYS A 176 18.86 -17.12 -10.41
N PRO A 177 20.17 -17.05 -10.04
CA PRO A 177 20.62 -17.37 -8.70
C PRO A 177 20.03 -16.42 -7.64
N VAL A 178 19.88 -15.13 -7.95
CA VAL A 178 19.25 -14.16 -7.03
C VAL A 178 17.81 -14.57 -6.75
N LEU A 179 17.02 -14.93 -7.75
CA LEU A 179 15.64 -15.37 -7.57
C LEU A 179 15.54 -16.70 -6.82
N ALA A 180 16.44 -17.65 -7.09
CA ALA A 180 16.50 -18.92 -6.37
C ALA A 180 16.77 -18.76 -4.86
N THR A 181 17.40 -17.65 -4.45
CA THR A 181 17.60 -17.29 -3.03
C THR A 181 16.52 -16.34 -2.51
N GLY A 182 15.40 -16.20 -3.20
CA GLY A 182 14.28 -15.34 -2.81
C GLY A 182 14.48 -13.87 -3.16
N GLY A 183 15.32 -13.55 -4.15
CA GLY A 183 15.55 -12.16 -4.56
C GLY A 183 16.36 -11.36 -3.53
N VAL A 184 17.34 -11.98 -2.92
CA VAL A 184 18.27 -11.35 -1.97
C VAL A 184 19.60 -11.05 -2.66
N CYS A 185 20.13 -9.85 -2.49
CA CYS A 185 21.43 -9.50 -3.04
C CYS A 185 22.54 -10.33 -2.36
N PRO A 186 23.31 -11.12 -3.10
CA PRO A 186 24.36 -11.97 -2.50
C PRO A 186 25.51 -11.16 -1.91
N THR A 187 25.66 -9.88 -2.30
CA THR A 187 26.75 -9.04 -1.83
C THR A 187 26.40 -8.26 -0.55
N CYS A 188 25.23 -7.66 -0.47
CA CYS A 188 24.87 -6.77 0.66
C CYS A 188 23.64 -7.18 1.43
N GLY A 189 22.94 -8.26 1.03
CA GLY A 189 21.73 -8.74 1.69
C GLY A 189 20.47 -7.94 1.39
N GLU A 190 20.54 -6.90 0.55
CA GLU A 190 19.39 -6.07 0.17
C GLU A 190 18.35 -6.89 -0.58
N LEU A 191 17.08 -6.63 -0.32
CA LEU A 191 15.96 -7.27 -1.01
C LEU A 191 15.69 -6.57 -2.34
N TYR A 192 15.63 -7.35 -3.44
CA TYR A 192 15.10 -6.83 -4.69
C TYR A 192 13.57 -6.79 -4.64
N ARG A 193 12.96 -5.78 -5.29
CA ARG A 193 11.52 -5.79 -5.53
C ARG A 193 11.19 -6.93 -6.47
N LEU A 194 10.32 -7.83 -6.03
CA LEU A 194 9.85 -8.95 -6.85
C LEU A 194 8.62 -8.52 -7.66
N THR A 195 8.56 -9.00 -8.90
CA THR A 195 7.33 -8.97 -9.69
C THR A 195 6.30 -9.94 -9.12
N SER A 196 5.04 -9.78 -9.54
CA SER A 196 3.95 -10.69 -9.15
C SER A 196 4.22 -12.13 -9.59
N THR A 197 4.84 -12.33 -10.78
CA THR A 197 5.23 -13.66 -11.27
C THR A 197 6.30 -14.28 -10.38
N GLU A 198 7.40 -13.56 -10.13
CA GLU A 198 8.49 -14.04 -9.26
C GLU A 198 7.99 -14.40 -7.85
N ARG A 199 7.02 -13.64 -7.34
CA ARG A 199 6.42 -13.87 -6.02
C ARG A 199 5.54 -15.12 -6.02
N LEU A 200 4.77 -15.35 -7.08
CA LEU A 200 3.98 -16.57 -7.26
C LEU A 200 4.89 -17.81 -7.30
N ASP A 201 5.95 -17.76 -8.10
CA ASP A 201 6.91 -18.87 -8.24
C ASP A 201 7.65 -19.19 -6.93
N LEU A 202 7.92 -18.15 -6.12
CA LEU A 202 8.63 -18.30 -4.85
C LEU A 202 7.75 -18.88 -3.73
N LEU A 203 6.48 -18.48 -3.66
CA LEU A 203 5.65 -18.68 -2.45
C LEU A 203 4.57 -19.75 -2.63
N PHE A 204 4.09 -20.00 -3.83
CA PHE A 204 2.97 -20.92 -4.07
C PHE A 204 3.41 -22.20 -4.76
N ASP A 205 2.52 -23.17 -4.80
CA ASP A 205 2.78 -24.45 -5.45
C ASP A 205 2.90 -24.23 -6.96
N LYS A 206 3.86 -24.90 -7.55
CA LYS A 206 4.16 -24.76 -8.97
C LYS A 206 2.92 -25.01 -9.83
N ASP A 207 2.70 -24.12 -10.82
CA ASP A 207 1.63 -24.21 -11.81
C ASP A 207 0.19 -24.22 -11.19
N SER A 208 0.04 -23.80 -9.92
CA SER A 208 -1.24 -23.80 -9.22
C SER A 208 -2.04 -22.49 -9.34
N PHE A 209 -1.42 -21.42 -9.83
CA PHE A 209 -2.09 -20.11 -9.92
C PHE A 209 -3.11 -20.08 -11.05
N GLU A 210 -4.36 -19.85 -10.67
CA GLU A 210 -5.49 -19.58 -11.57
C GLU A 210 -5.80 -18.08 -11.54
N GLU A 211 -5.49 -17.36 -12.61
CA GLU A 211 -5.70 -15.90 -12.66
C GLU A 211 -7.18 -15.57 -12.85
N TRP A 212 -7.67 -14.62 -12.04
CA TRP A 212 -9.01 -14.11 -12.05
C TRP A 212 -9.06 -12.66 -12.57
N ASN A 213 -10.24 -12.26 -13.07
CA ASN A 213 -10.50 -10.86 -13.43
C ASN A 213 -9.54 -10.31 -14.49
N THR A 214 -9.16 -11.13 -15.47
CA THR A 214 -8.41 -10.71 -16.65
C THR A 214 -9.28 -9.95 -17.64
N GLY A 215 -8.67 -9.12 -18.49
CA GLY A 215 -9.37 -8.44 -19.59
C GLY A 215 -10.38 -7.39 -19.15
N LEU A 216 -10.25 -6.82 -17.93
CA LEU A 216 -11.07 -5.68 -17.55
C LEU A 216 -10.74 -4.47 -18.41
N ALA A 217 -11.79 -3.80 -18.88
CA ALA A 217 -11.64 -2.62 -19.73
C ALA A 217 -10.90 -1.51 -18.98
N GLU A 218 -9.98 -0.88 -19.69
CA GLU A 218 -9.32 0.34 -19.22
C GLU A 218 -10.35 1.46 -19.02
N THR A 219 -10.20 2.20 -17.94
CA THR A 219 -11.05 3.34 -17.62
C THR A 219 -10.21 4.61 -17.54
N ASP A 220 -10.73 5.70 -18.13
CA ASP A 220 -10.21 7.05 -17.96
C ASP A 220 -11.36 7.95 -17.49
N PRO A 221 -11.70 7.88 -16.18
CA PRO A 221 -12.89 8.54 -15.66
C PRO A 221 -12.83 10.07 -15.72
N LEU A 222 -11.63 10.64 -15.79
CA LEU A 222 -11.42 12.08 -15.82
C LEU A 222 -11.12 12.62 -17.22
N ALA A 223 -10.99 11.76 -18.24
CA ALA A 223 -10.44 12.11 -19.55
C ALA A 223 -9.09 12.84 -19.41
N PHE A 224 -8.18 12.24 -18.58
CA PHE A 224 -6.90 12.85 -18.26
C PHE A 224 -5.99 12.89 -19.50
N PRO A 225 -5.33 14.02 -19.80
CA PRO A 225 -4.47 14.13 -20.98
C PRO A 225 -3.41 13.04 -21.06
N ASP A 226 -3.32 12.37 -22.21
CA ASP A 226 -2.34 11.32 -22.54
C ASP A 226 -2.38 10.06 -21.62
N TYR A 227 -3.44 9.87 -20.82
CA TYR A 227 -3.49 8.77 -19.86
C TYR A 227 -3.49 7.40 -20.53
N GLY A 228 -4.27 7.19 -21.58
CA GLY A 228 -4.28 5.93 -22.34
C GLY A 228 -2.89 5.60 -22.93
N ALA A 229 -2.18 6.59 -23.48
CA ALA A 229 -0.81 6.41 -23.97
C ALA A 229 0.18 6.07 -22.83
N LEU A 230 -0.01 6.63 -21.65
CA LEU A 230 0.78 6.34 -20.47
C LEU A 230 0.56 4.89 -19.98
N ILE A 231 -0.67 4.41 -19.95
CA ILE A 231 -1.02 3.02 -19.62
C ILE A 231 -0.35 2.06 -20.60
N GLU A 232 -0.50 2.27 -21.90
CA GLU A 232 0.07 1.39 -22.93
C GLU A 232 1.61 1.34 -22.87
N LYS A 233 2.24 2.48 -22.62
CA LYS A 233 3.68 2.52 -22.37
C LYS A 233 4.10 1.68 -21.17
N ASN A 234 3.32 1.71 -20.09
CA ASN A 234 3.63 0.92 -18.90
C ASN A 234 3.35 -0.57 -19.12
N ARG A 235 2.32 -0.96 -19.87
CA ARG A 235 2.08 -2.35 -20.30
C ARG A 235 3.27 -2.91 -21.06
N THR A 236 3.71 -2.19 -22.10
CA THR A 236 4.87 -2.58 -22.92
C THR A 236 6.13 -2.71 -22.07
N LYS A 237 6.35 -1.78 -21.13
CA LYS A 237 7.57 -1.76 -20.30
C LYS A 237 7.58 -2.85 -19.24
N SER A 238 6.47 -3.10 -18.57
CA SER A 238 6.39 -4.04 -17.44
C SER A 238 6.03 -5.46 -17.85
N GLY A 239 5.37 -5.65 -18.99
CA GLY A 239 4.79 -6.91 -19.42
C GLY A 239 3.49 -7.30 -18.71
N PHE A 240 2.94 -6.42 -17.87
CA PHE A 240 1.70 -6.64 -17.12
C PHE A 240 0.56 -5.79 -17.67
N GLU A 241 -0.67 -6.31 -17.58
CA GLU A 241 -1.88 -5.59 -18.00
C GLU A 241 -2.21 -4.42 -17.08
N GLU A 242 -1.97 -4.60 -15.75
CA GLU A 242 -2.29 -3.62 -14.71
C GLU A 242 -1.40 -3.83 -13.47
N ALA A 243 -1.47 -2.90 -12.51
CA ALA A 243 -0.66 -2.88 -11.29
C ALA A 243 -1.08 -3.91 -10.23
N VAL A 244 -1.85 -4.92 -10.58
CA VAL A 244 -2.20 -6.05 -9.71
C VAL A 244 -2.55 -7.30 -10.52
N ARG A 245 -2.08 -8.47 -10.04
CA ARG A 245 -2.55 -9.79 -10.47
C ARG A 245 -3.35 -10.42 -9.36
N CYS A 246 -4.50 -10.98 -9.71
CA CYS A 246 -5.45 -11.56 -8.78
C CYS A 246 -5.84 -12.97 -9.21
N GLY A 247 -6.08 -13.86 -8.24
CA GLY A 247 -6.44 -15.23 -8.57
C GLY A 247 -6.58 -16.12 -7.34
N SER A 248 -6.57 -17.43 -7.56
CA SER A 248 -6.34 -18.43 -6.52
C SER A 248 -5.04 -19.18 -6.77
N ALA A 249 -4.42 -19.67 -5.71
CA ALA A 249 -3.22 -20.50 -5.78
C ALA A 249 -3.26 -21.57 -4.68
N LEU A 250 -2.42 -22.59 -4.79
CA LEU A 250 -2.19 -23.54 -3.71
C LEU A 250 -0.98 -23.13 -2.89
N LEU A 251 -1.16 -23.09 -1.58
CA LEU A 251 -0.10 -22.88 -0.60
C LEU A 251 0.08 -24.17 0.20
N ASN A 252 1.10 -24.96 -0.13
CA ASN A 252 1.30 -26.31 0.40
C ASN A 252 0.03 -27.18 0.30
N GLY A 253 -0.59 -27.20 -0.90
CA GLY A 253 -1.80 -27.95 -1.21
C GLY A 253 -3.12 -27.31 -0.78
N ARG A 254 -3.11 -26.18 -0.07
CA ARG A 254 -4.33 -25.45 0.34
C ARG A 254 -4.65 -24.32 -0.61
N LYS A 255 -5.91 -24.29 -1.05
CA LYS A 255 -6.41 -23.21 -1.91
C LYS A 255 -6.55 -21.92 -1.10
N VAL A 256 -5.97 -20.84 -1.62
CA VAL A 256 -6.08 -19.49 -1.07
C VAL A 256 -6.40 -18.50 -2.19
N ALA A 257 -7.13 -17.45 -1.88
CA ALA A 257 -7.29 -16.31 -2.79
C ALA A 257 -6.10 -15.36 -2.62
N VAL A 258 -5.58 -14.86 -3.73
CA VAL A 258 -4.34 -14.07 -3.77
C VAL A 258 -4.53 -12.83 -4.62
N ALA A 259 -4.08 -11.67 -4.12
CA ALA A 259 -3.87 -10.46 -4.91
C ALA A 259 -2.44 -9.97 -4.70
N ILE A 260 -1.69 -9.77 -5.78
CA ILE A 260 -0.29 -9.34 -5.72
C ILE A 260 -0.15 -8.05 -6.52
N MET A 261 0.12 -6.94 -5.83
CA MET A 261 0.35 -5.65 -6.48
C MET A 261 1.69 -5.63 -7.20
N GLU A 262 1.72 -4.94 -8.35
CA GLU A 262 2.85 -4.92 -9.28
C GLU A 262 3.47 -3.53 -9.35
N SER A 263 4.56 -3.32 -8.61
CA SER A 263 5.22 -2.01 -8.52
C SER A 263 5.93 -1.59 -9.81
N THR A 264 6.20 -2.49 -10.74
CA THR A 264 6.80 -2.18 -12.04
C THR A 264 5.83 -1.48 -12.98
N PHE A 265 4.52 -1.67 -12.77
CA PHE A 265 3.46 -0.97 -13.47
C PHE A 265 3.04 0.30 -12.70
N MET A 266 3.38 1.48 -13.18
CA MET A 266 3.06 2.78 -12.59
C MET A 266 3.29 2.87 -11.06
N MET A 267 4.36 2.27 -10.57
CA MET A 267 4.69 2.19 -9.13
C MET A 267 3.61 1.49 -8.28
N GLY A 268 2.85 0.57 -8.85
CA GLY A 268 1.78 -0.12 -8.13
C GLY A 268 0.60 0.80 -7.76
N SER A 269 0.41 1.92 -8.45
CA SER A 269 -0.62 2.89 -8.08
C SER A 269 -2.03 2.32 -8.24
N MET A 270 -2.86 2.55 -7.22
CA MET A 270 -4.25 2.07 -7.17
C MET A 270 -5.16 2.99 -7.98
N GLY A 271 -5.58 2.52 -9.16
CA GLY A 271 -6.65 3.10 -9.97
C GLY A 271 -7.93 2.27 -9.90
N SER A 272 -8.95 2.63 -10.66
CA SER A 272 -10.27 1.97 -10.71
C SER A 272 -10.18 0.49 -11.09
N VAL A 273 -9.34 0.13 -12.09
CA VAL A 273 -9.15 -1.28 -12.49
C VAL A 273 -8.47 -2.09 -11.38
N VAL A 274 -7.47 -1.52 -10.70
CA VAL A 274 -6.82 -2.17 -9.54
C VAL A 274 -7.82 -2.41 -8.42
N GLY A 275 -8.60 -1.37 -8.06
CA GLY A 275 -9.63 -1.48 -7.03
C GLY A 275 -10.69 -2.51 -7.38
N GLU A 276 -11.15 -2.54 -8.63
CA GLU A 276 -12.12 -3.52 -9.12
C GLU A 276 -11.60 -4.95 -9.08
N LYS A 277 -10.35 -5.19 -9.56
CA LYS A 277 -9.73 -6.53 -9.51
C LYS A 277 -9.60 -7.06 -8.08
N ILE A 278 -9.12 -6.21 -7.15
CA ILE A 278 -8.98 -6.60 -5.75
C ILE A 278 -10.36 -6.85 -5.13
N THR A 279 -11.33 -5.96 -5.34
CA THR A 279 -12.69 -6.10 -4.80
C THR A 279 -13.35 -7.40 -5.26
N ARG A 280 -13.35 -7.70 -6.56
CA ARG A 280 -13.89 -8.97 -7.10
C ARG A 280 -13.18 -10.19 -6.52
N THR A 281 -11.90 -10.08 -6.27
CA THR A 281 -11.12 -11.18 -5.67
C THR A 281 -11.56 -11.43 -4.23
N ILE A 282 -11.78 -10.36 -3.45
CA ILE A 282 -12.29 -10.46 -2.08
C ILE A 282 -13.73 -11.01 -2.07
N GLU A 283 -14.61 -10.52 -2.96
CA GLU A 283 -15.98 -11.01 -3.11
C GLU A 283 -15.98 -12.53 -3.40
N ARG A 284 -15.20 -12.97 -4.40
CA ARG A 284 -15.09 -14.38 -4.75
C ARG A 284 -14.48 -15.21 -3.62
N ALA A 285 -13.44 -14.70 -2.95
CA ALA A 285 -12.87 -15.36 -1.78
C ALA A 285 -13.90 -15.53 -0.66
N THR A 286 -14.78 -14.53 -0.47
CA THR A 286 -15.86 -14.58 0.52
C THR A 286 -16.90 -15.64 0.14
N ASP A 287 -17.32 -15.66 -1.11
CA ASP A 287 -18.34 -16.61 -1.61
C ASP A 287 -17.83 -18.07 -1.60
N GLU A 288 -16.55 -18.29 -1.98
CA GLU A 288 -15.89 -19.60 -1.95
C GLU A 288 -15.32 -19.94 -0.55
N ARG A 289 -15.45 -19.04 0.44
CA ARG A 289 -14.95 -19.17 1.81
C ARG A 289 -13.43 -19.45 1.88
N LEU A 290 -12.65 -18.81 1.03
CA LEU A 290 -11.21 -18.97 0.99
C LEU A 290 -10.49 -17.95 1.89
N PRO A 291 -9.36 -18.33 2.52
CA PRO A 291 -8.45 -17.36 3.11
C PRO A 291 -7.90 -16.45 2.02
N LEU A 292 -7.75 -15.17 2.36
CA LEU A 292 -7.27 -14.12 1.44
C LEU A 292 -5.86 -13.69 1.83
N ILE A 293 -4.97 -13.60 0.85
CA ILE A 293 -3.62 -13.05 1.03
C ILE A 293 -3.41 -11.94 0.02
N ILE A 294 -3.14 -10.71 0.49
CA ILE A 294 -2.83 -9.58 -0.39
C ILE A 294 -1.40 -9.12 -0.16
N PHE A 295 -0.58 -9.14 -1.21
CA PHE A 295 0.76 -8.54 -1.22
C PHE A 295 0.64 -7.11 -1.73
N THR A 296 0.94 -6.14 -0.88
CA THR A 296 0.88 -4.73 -1.26
C THR A 296 2.25 -4.22 -1.71
N ALA A 297 2.26 -3.49 -2.82
CA ALA A 297 3.46 -2.85 -3.37
C ALA A 297 3.02 -1.61 -4.16
N SER A 298 2.90 -0.44 -3.49
CA SER A 298 2.24 0.71 -4.10
C SER A 298 2.80 2.06 -3.64
N GLY A 299 2.84 3.00 -4.57
CA GLY A 299 3.06 4.42 -4.30
C GLY A 299 1.80 5.19 -3.85
N GLY A 300 0.63 4.52 -3.73
CA GLY A 300 -0.63 5.12 -3.31
C GLY A 300 -1.70 5.19 -4.42
N ALA A 301 -2.68 6.09 -4.27
CA ALA A 301 -3.75 6.29 -5.24
C ALA A 301 -3.23 6.84 -6.57
N ARG A 302 -3.85 6.40 -7.69
CA ARG A 302 -3.48 6.83 -9.04
C ARG A 302 -3.99 8.24 -9.32
N MET A 303 -3.08 9.20 -9.34
CA MET A 303 -3.39 10.63 -9.43
C MET A 303 -4.16 11.00 -10.69
N GLN A 304 -3.92 10.32 -11.82
CA GLN A 304 -4.59 10.55 -13.11
C GLN A 304 -6.08 10.22 -13.07
N GLU A 305 -6.51 9.39 -12.13
CA GLU A 305 -7.93 9.06 -11.91
C GLU A 305 -8.56 9.86 -10.76
N GLY A 306 -7.80 10.80 -10.16
CA GLY A 306 -8.28 11.78 -9.19
C GLY A 306 -9.15 11.17 -8.08
N LEU A 307 -10.34 11.74 -7.90
CA LEU A 307 -11.28 11.31 -6.85
C LEU A 307 -11.76 9.86 -7.01
N VAL A 308 -11.86 9.35 -8.25
CA VAL A 308 -12.27 7.96 -8.48
C VAL A 308 -11.25 6.96 -7.92
N SER A 309 -9.95 7.27 -8.03
CA SER A 309 -8.90 6.45 -7.41
C SER A 309 -8.94 6.49 -5.88
N LEU A 310 -9.35 7.62 -5.29
CA LEU A 310 -9.56 7.73 -3.84
C LEU A 310 -10.70 6.84 -3.36
N MET A 311 -11.81 6.77 -4.13
CA MET A 311 -12.96 5.93 -3.79
C MET A 311 -12.62 4.43 -3.77
N GLN A 312 -11.55 3.99 -4.47
CA GLN A 312 -11.12 2.59 -4.40
C GLN A 312 -10.70 2.17 -2.98
N MET A 313 -10.19 3.10 -2.16
CA MET A 313 -9.94 2.82 -0.74
C MET A 313 -11.21 2.36 -0.03
N GLY A 314 -12.30 3.10 -0.17
CA GLY A 314 -13.59 2.77 0.42
C GLY A 314 -14.20 1.49 -0.17
N LYS A 315 -14.15 1.31 -1.49
CA LYS A 315 -14.63 0.13 -2.21
C LYS A 315 -13.98 -1.15 -1.72
N ILE A 316 -12.65 -1.18 -1.65
CA ILE A 316 -11.91 -2.35 -1.19
C ILE A 316 -12.15 -2.57 0.31
N SER A 317 -12.14 -1.51 1.13
CA SER A 317 -12.42 -1.62 2.58
C SER A 317 -13.82 -2.18 2.88
N ALA A 318 -14.82 -1.85 2.06
CA ALA A 318 -16.16 -2.41 2.20
C ALA A 318 -16.19 -3.93 1.88
N ALA A 319 -15.42 -4.37 0.88
CA ALA A 319 -15.28 -5.79 0.58
C ALA A 319 -14.51 -6.55 1.67
N VAL A 320 -13.44 -5.96 2.22
CA VAL A 320 -12.69 -6.51 3.37
C VAL A 320 -13.58 -6.66 4.58
N GLU A 321 -14.40 -5.65 4.92
CA GLU A 321 -15.34 -5.72 6.04
C GLU A 321 -16.37 -6.86 5.85
N ARG A 322 -16.91 -7.04 4.63
CA ARG A 322 -17.81 -8.14 4.31
C ARG A 322 -17.13 -9.50 4.48
N HIS A 323 -15.87 -9.63 4.06
CA HIS A 323 -15.04 -10.82 4.21
C HIS A 323 -14.79 -11.15 5.70
N SER A 324 -14.41 -10.14 6.49
CA SER A 324 -14.21 -10.24 7.93
C SER A 324 -15.49 -10.64 8.67
N ARG A 325 -16.63 -10.02 8.35
CA ARG A 325 -17.95 -10.43 8.93
C ARG A 325 -18.37 -11.86 8.60
N ALA A 326 -17.90 -12.39 7.47
CA ALA A 326 -18.10 -13.80 7.13
C ALA A 326 -17.20 -14.76 7.96
N GLY A 327 -16.33 -14.22 8.83
CA GLY A 327 -15.40 -14.97 9.67
C GLY A 327 -14.25 -15.60 8.87
N LEU A 328 -13.78 -14.91 7.86
CA LEU A 328 -12.77 -15.39 6.92
C LEU A 328 -11.45 -14.65 7.15
N LEU A 329 -10.34 -15.40 7.03
CA LEU A 329 -9.00 -14.88 7.27
C LEU A 329 -8.53 -13.97 6.14
N TYR A 330 -8.05 -12.78 6.50
CA TYR A 330 -7.31 -11.89 5.62
C TYR A 330 -5.89 -11.63 6.14
N ILE A 331 -4.87 -11.99 5.37
CA ILE A 331 -3.46 -11.72 5.64
C ILE A 331 -2.98 -10.61 4.70
N SER A 332 -2.56 -9.50 5.26
CA SER A 332 -1.88 -8.43 4.51
C SER A 332 -0.36 -8.62 4.59
N VAL A 333 0.29 -8.79 3.45
CA VAL A 333 1.75 -8.86 3.33
C VAL A 333 2.25 -7.56 2.74
N VAL A 334 2.78 -6.70 3.60
CA VAL A 334 3.25 -5.37 3.23
C VAL A 334 4.66 -5.46 2.68
N THR A 335 4.87 -5.00 1.43
CA THR A 335 6.17 -5.05 0.77
C THR A 335 6.63 -3.67 0.29
N ASP A 336 7.89 -3.55 -0.13
CA ASP A 336 8.49 -2.28 -0.54
C ASP A 336 8.10 -1.85 -1.96
N PRO A 337 7.56 -0.62 -2.12
CA PRO A 337 7.02 0.29 -1.14
C PRO A 337 5.51 0.07 -0.92
N THR A 338 4.98 0.38 0.28
CA THR A 338 3.53 0.49 0.51
C THR A 338 3.25 1.82 1.18
N THR A 339 2.64 2.76 0.42
CA THR A 339 2.45 4.13 0.88
C THR A 339 1.08 4.70 0.47
N GLY A 340 0.72 5.82 1.07
CA GLY A 340 -0.45 6.62 0.70
C GLY A 340 -1.78 5.93 0.97
N GLY A 341 -2.70 6.02 0.01
CA GLY A 341 -4.04 5.46 0.12
C GLY A 341 -4.09 3.95 0.31
N VAL A 342 -3.07 3.20 -0.16
CA VAL A 342 -3.00 1.75 0.04
C VAL A 342 -2.70 1.42 1.50
N THR A 343 -1.74 2.14 2.14
CA THR A 343 -1.50 1.99 3.58
C THR A 343 -2.72 2.43 4.41
N ALA A 344 -3.38 3.52 4.02
CA ALA A 344 -4.54 4.03 4.75
C ALA A 344 -5.86 3.31 4.39
N SER A 345 -5.78 2.08 3.87
CA SER A 345 -6.94 1.24 3.57
C SER A 345 -6.57 -0.24 3.75
N PHE A 346 -6.77 -1.07 2.75
CA PHE A 346 -6.68 -2.52 2.86
C PHE A 346 -5.30 -3.05 3.32
N ALA A 347 -4.19 -2.35 3.08
CA ALA A 347 -2.87 -2.82 3.54
C ALA A 347 -2.74 -2.93 5.08
N THR A 348 -3.55 -2.18 5.82
CA THR A 348 -3.56 -2.19 7.29
C THR A 348 -4.87 -2.69 7.90
N GLN A 349 -5.68 -3.41 7.11
CA GLN A 349 -6.96 -4.01 7.54
C GLN A 349 -6.91 -5.54 7.65
N GLY A 350 -5.73 -6.15 7.49
CA GLY A 350 -5.56 -7.60 7.66
C GLY A 350 -5.81 -8.05 9.10
N ASP A 351 -6.34 -9.27 9.29
CA ASP A 351 -6.34 -9.93 10.59
C ASP A 351 -4.90 -10.15 11.07
N LEU A 352 -3.98 -10.39 10.12
CA LEU A 352 -2.53 -10.31 10.32
C LEU A 352 -1.92 -9.37 9.29
N ILE A 353 -1.09 -8.47 9.77
CA ILE A 353 -0.33 -7.52 8.97
C ILE A 353 1.15 -7.86 9.14
N ILE A 354 1.75 -8.47 8.12
CA ILE A 354 3.16 -8.85 8.15
C ILE A 354 3.95 -8.10 7.08
N SER A 355 5.24 -7.94 7.29
CA SER A 355 6.10 -7.23 6.33
C SER A 355 7.37 -8.01 6.01
N GLU A 356 7.93 -7.75 4.83
CA GLU A 356 9.32 -8.08 4.51
C GLU A 356 10.26 -7.09 5.22
N PRO A 357 11.50 -7.50 5.58
CA PRO A 357 12.49 -6.59 6.18
C PRO A 357 12.72 -5.35 5.32
N HIS A 358 12.94 -4.21 5.96
CA HIS A 358 13.30 -2.92 5.35
C HIS A 358 12.27 -2.33 4.37
N ALA A 359 11.08 -2.92 4.25
CA ALA A 359 10.02 -2.38 3.39
C ALA A 359 9.64 -0.95 3.82
N LEU A 360 9.49 -0.06 2.84
CA LEU A 360 8.98 1.29 3.07
C LEU A 360 7.47 1.23 3.33
N ILE A 361 7.05 1.61 4.53
CA ILE A 361 5.65 1.62 4.98
C ILE A 361 5.33 3.01 5.52
N GLY A 362 4.37 3.72 4.93
CA GLY A 362 3.99 5.04 5.43
C GLY A 362 2.71 5.56 4.80
N PHE A 363 2.02 6.43 5.52
CA PHE A 363 0.85 7.13 5.01
C PHE A 363 1.26 8.28 4.08
N ALA A 364 2.06 9.20 4.55
CA ALA A 364 2.55 10.32 3.76
C ALA A 364 3.92 10.05 3.16
N GLY A 365 4.15 10.45 1.91
CA GLY A 365 5.48 10.34 1.30
C GLY A 365 6.52 11.17 2.05
N ARG A 366 7.75 10.64 2.23
CA ARG A 366 8.85 11.30 2.95
C ARG A 366 9.07 12.76 2.56
N ARG A 367 8.96 13.10 1.26
CA ARG A 367 9.08 14.48 0.78
C ARG A 367 7.96 15.37 1.29
N VAL A 368 6.73 14.86 1.33
CA VAL A 368 5.57 15.62 1.83
C VAL A 368 5.77 15.94 3.31
N ILE A 369 6.20 14.96 4.09
CA ILE A 369 6.49 15.17 5.53
C ILE A 369 7.60 16.22 5.69
N GLN A 370 8.74 16.05 5.03
CA GLN A 370 9.88 16.99 5.11
C GLN A 370 9.48 18.41 4.69
N ASP A 371 8.66 18.54 3.65
CA ASP A 371 8.16 19.84 3.20
C ASP A 371 7.17 20.47 4.19
N THR A 372 6.44 19.65 4.94
CA THR A 372 5.46 20.10 5.95
C THR A 372 6.15 20.52 7.25
N ILE A 373 6.98 19.64 7.82
CA ILE A 373 7.63 19.91 9.12
C ILE A 373 8.95 20.69 8.99
N LYS A 374 9.49 20.84 7.76
CA LYS A 374 10.78 21.51 7.46
C LYS A 374 11.97 20.92 8.24
N GLN A 375 11.95 19.61 8.51
CA GLN A 375 12.99 18.88 9.21
C GLN A 375 13.47 17.67 8.40
N THR A 376 14.70 17.24 8.67
CA THR A 376 15.23 15.99 8.11
C THR A 376 14.68 14.81 8.89
N LEU A 377 14.14 13.81 8.17
CA LEU A 377 13.59 12.60 8.78
C LEU A 377 14.73 11.71 9.32
N PRO A 378 14.53 11.03 10.45
CA PRO A 378 15.48 10.09 11.01
C PRO A 378 15.82 8.94 10.03
N GLU A 379 16.99 8.36 10.20
CA GLU A 379 17.35 7.10 9.55
C GLU A 379 16.44 5.99 10.07
N GLY A 380 15.95 5.11 9.16
CA GLY A 380 15.01 4.04 9.52
C GLY A 380 13.55 4.48 9.64
N PHE A 381 13.22 5.77 9.56
CA PHE A 381 11.83 6.24 9.58
C PHE A 381 11.01 5.64 8.43
N GLN A 382 9.77 5.22 8.71
CA GLN A 382 8.87 4.54 7.77
C GLN A 382 9.44 3.23 7.20
N THR A 383 10.26 2.49 7.93
CA THR A 383 10.64 1.12 7.58
C THR A 383 9.71 0.10 8.25
N ALA A 384 9.78 -1.16 7.83
CA ALA A 384 9.07 -2.25 8.49
C ALA A 384 9.45 -2.36 9.98
N GLU A 385 10.74 -2.15 10.30
CA GLU A 385 11.26 -2.15 11.66
C GLU A 385 10.65 -1.03 12.50
N PHE A 386 10.56 0.17 11.92
CA PHE A 386 9.85 1.29 12.54
C PHE A 386 8.38 0.96 12.80
N ALA A 387 7.68 0.39 11.81
CA ALA A 387 6.27 0.02 11.95
C ALA A 387 6.06 -1.05 13.04
N LEU A 388 6.96 -2.03 13.14
CA LEU A 388 6.91 -3.06 14.19
C LEU A 388 7.18 -2.47 15.58
N GLU A 389 8.18 -1.59 15.72
CA GLU A 389 8.51 -0.91 16.98
C GLU A 389 7.33 -0.07 17.50
N HIS A 390 6.56 0.53 16.60
CA HIS A 390 5.39 1.35 16.94
C HIS A 390 4.08 0.52 17.02
N GLY A 391 4.14 -0.81 16.84
CA GLY A 391 2.96 -1.69 16.95
C GLY A 391 1.96 -1.54 15.80
N LEU A 392 2.41 -1.12 14.63
CA LEU A 392 1.57 -0.90 13.45
C LEU A 392 1.44 -2.13 12.56
N ILE A 393 2.31 -3.13 12.75
CA ILE A 393 2.30 -4.44 12.09
C ILE A 393 2.59 -5.54 13.11
N ASP A 394 2.21 -6.79 12.79
CA ASP A 394 2.34 -7.94 13.70
C ASP A 394 3.72 -8.60 13.66
N ALA A 395 4.34 -8.67 12.48
CA ALA A 395 5.63 -9.33 12.34
C ALA A 395 6.42 -8.86 11.10
N ILE A 396 7.75 -8.99 11.19
CA ILE A 396 8.65 -8.93 10.04
C ILE A 396 9.11 -10.34 9.75
N VAL A 397 8.89 -10.82 8.52
CA VAL A 397 9.21 -12.18 8.11
C VAL A 397 10.21 -12.15 6.96
N GLU A 398 11.37 -12.79 7.17
CA GLU A 398 12.37 -12.97 6.12
C GLU A 398 11.76 -13.71 4.93
N ARG A 399 12.04 -13.26 3.72
CA ARG A 399 11.44 -13.78 2.49
C ARG A 399 11.61 -15.28 2.32
N ALA A 400 12.76 -15.83 2.72
CA ALA A 400 13.03 -17.27 2.68
C ALA A 400 12.12 -18.10 3.61
N LYS A 401 11.53 -17.46 4.64
CA LYS A 401 10.65 -18.12 5.62
C LYS A 401 9.17 -17.82 5.37
N LEU A 402 8.88 -16.92 4.40
CA LEU A 402 7.54 -16.37 4.24
C LEU A 402 6.53 -17.43 3.80
N ARG A 403 6.90 -18.35 2.91
CA ARG A 403 6.04 -19.46 2.48
C ARG A 403 5.59 -20.33 3.67
N ASP A 404 6.55 -20.77 4.48
CA ASP A 404 6.26 -21.63 5.64
C ASP A 404 5.45 -20.90 6.71
N TYR A 405 5.74 -19.60 6.91
CA TYR A 405 5.00 -18.75 7.82
C TYR A 405 3.53 -18.62 7.40
N LEU A 406 3.29 -18.27 6.14
CA LEU A 406 1.93 -18.11 5.59
C LEU A 406 1.16 -19.44 5.63
N SER A 407 1.77 -20.56 5.24
CA SER A 407 1.16 -21.88 5.30
C SER A 407 0.72 -22.23 6.71
N ARG A 408 1.60 -22.02 7.69
CA ARG A 408 1.30 -22.28 9.10
C ARG A 408 0.16 -21.43 9.64
N VAL A 409 0.11 -20.12 9.27
CA VAL A 409 -0.99 -19.25 9.67
C VAL A 409 -2.30 -19.71 9.06
N VAL A 410 -2.32 -20.05 7.77
CA VAL A 410 -3.51 -20.56 7.09
C VAL A 410 -3.97 -21.89 7.74
N ASP A 411 -3.04 -22.81 8.04
CA ASP A 411 -3.35 -24.10 8.67
C ASP A 411 -4.03 -23.92 10.03
N ILE A 412 -3.53 -22.99 10.85
CA ILE A 412 -4.11 -22.71 12.19
C ILE A 412 -5.56 -22.20 12.05
N HIS A 413 -5.83 -21.33 11.08
CA HIS A 413 -7.16 -20.74 10.90
C HIS A 413 -8.15 -21.66 10.18
N CYS A 414 -7.65 -22.62 9.39
CA CYS A 414 -8.47 -23.63 8.74
C CYS A 414 -8.73 -24.87 9.62
N ALA A 415 -8.08 -24.97 10.79
CA ALA A 415 -8.30 -26.06 11.72
C ALA A 415 -9.71 -26.00 12.31
N THR A 416 -10.43 -27.11 12.28
CA THR A 416 -11.74 -27.25 12.95
C THR A 416 -11.52 -27.83 14.35
N ILE A 417 -12.26 -27.34 15.32
CA ILE A 417 -12.34 -27.91 16.66
C ILE A 417 -13.69 -28.66 16.74
N ASP A 418 -13.66 -29.95 16.96
CA ASP A 418 -14.88 -30.74 17.13
C ASP A 418 -15.58 -30.47 18.47
N ALA A 419 -16.77 -31.09 18.67
CA ALA A 419 -17.54 -30.93 19.90
C ALA A 419 -16.88 -31.57 21.13
N SER A 420 -15.84 -32.43 20.95
CA SER A 420 -15.06 -33.05 22.04
C SER A 420 -13.89 -32.19 22.48
N GLY A 421 -13.58 -31.10 21.71
CA GLY A 421 -12.42 -30.24 21.96
C GLY A 421 -11.12 -30.76 21.34
N GLU A 422 -11.17 -31.85 20.58
CA GLU A 422 -10.04 -32.35 19.82
C GLU A 422 -9.93 -31.60 18.48
N ALA A 423 -8.71 -31.40 18.01
CA ALA A 423 -8.48 -30.80 16.69
C ALA A 423 -8.98 -31.76 15.61
N GLY A 424 -10.04 -31.39 14.90
CA GLY A 424 -10.54 -32.13 13.75
C GLY A 424 -9.57 -32.05 12.56
N GLU A 425 -9.72 -32.95 11.59
CA GLU A 425 -8.97 -32.87 10.34
C GLU A 425 -9.19 -31.54 9.67
N VAL A 426 -8.09 -30.93 9.23
CA VAL A 426 -8.13 -29.70 8.45
C VAL A 426 -8.72 -30.02 7.09
N ALA A 427 -9.80 -29.32 6.70
CA ALA A 427 -10.44 -29.54 5.42
C ALA A 427 -9.42 -29.47 4.28
N ALA A 428 -9.31 -30.55 3.50
CA ALA A 428 -8.31 -30.69 2.43
C ALA A 428 -8.49 -29.70 1.27
N ASP A 429 -9.70 -29.11 1.17
CA ASP A 429 -10.09 -28.14 0.15
C ASP A 429 -9.79 -26.67 0.51
N GLY A 430 -9.22 -26.40 1.70
CA GLY A 430 -8.85 -25.06 2.14
C GLY A 430 -10.03 -24.16 2.54
N VAL A 431 -11.25 -24.70 2.60
CA VAL A 431 -12.46 -23.93 2.95
C VAL A 431 -12.47 -23.62 4.44
N LEU A 432 -12.58 -22.33 4.79
CA LEU A 432 -12.67 -21.90 6.18
C LEU A 432 -14.00 -22.33 6.80
N PRO A 433 -14.02 -22.78 8.09
CA PRO A 433 -15.24 -23.19 8.77
C PRO A 433 -16.24 -22.03 8.88
N ALA A 434 -17.54 -22.33 8.87
CA ALA A 434 -18.57 -21.32 9.09
C ALA A 434 -18.46 -20.77 10.53
N LEU A 435 -18.66 -19.45 10.69
CA LEU A 435 -18.80 -18.84 12.01
C LEU A 435 -19.87 -19.59 12.83
N ARG A 436 -19.50 -20.08 14.01
CA ARG A 436 -20.49 -20.44 14.99
C ARG A 436 -21.15 -19.13 15.44
N THR A 437 -22.41 -18.93 15.04
CA THR A 437 -23.20 -17.83 15.58
C THR A 437 -23.27 -18.00 17.10
N ALA A 438 -22.89 -16.98 17.85
CA ALA A 438 -22.90 -16.95 19.32
C ALA A 438 -24.34 -17.03 19.92
N GLY A 439 -25.28 -17.69 19.23
CA GLY A 439 -26.68 -17.82 19.56
C GLY A 439 -27.13 -19.23 19.92
N GLU A 440 -26.28 -20.27 19.74
CA GLU A 440 -26.66 -21.69 20.04
C GLU A 440 -25.86 -22.33 21.16
N ALA A 441 -25.31 -21.55 22.08
CA ALA A 441 -24.90 -22.10 23.37
C ALA A 441 -26.18 -22.34 24.19
N ALA A 442 -26.73 -23.55 24.13
CA ALA A 442 -27.79 -23.99 25.03
C ALA A 442 -27.34 -23.75 26.47
N ILE A 443 -28.00 -22.82 27.15
CA ILE A 443 -27.92 -22.72 28.61
C ILE A 443 -28.48 -24.05 29.15
N PRO A 444 -27.77 -24.80 30.00
CA PRO A 444 -28.35 -26.02 30.57
C PRO A 444 -29.56 -25.64 31.43
N SER A 445 -30.77 -26.08 31.04
CA SER A 445 -31.97 -25.90 31.84
C SER A 445 -31.88 -26.82 33.07
N ALA A 446 -31.84 -26.22 34.24
CA ALA A 446 -32.17 -26.95 35.48
C ALA A 446 -33.65 -27.25 35.50
N ALA A 447 -33.92 -28.51 35.77
CA ALA A 447 -35.18 -29.23 35.81
C ALA A 447 -36.42 -28.48 36.38
N GLY A 448 -37.60 -28.79 35.82
CA GLY A 448 -38.90 -28.59 36.48
C GLY A 448 -40.05 -28.66 35.48
N ASP A 449 -40.68 -29.82 35.38
CA ASP A 449 -41.91 -30.07 34.62
C ASP A 449 -43.09 -29.24 35.08
N ALA A 450 -43.76 -28.56 34.12
CA ALA A 450 -45.20 -28.34 34.13
C ALA A 450 -45.69 -27.92 32.73
N PRO A 451 -46.81 -28.43 32.21
CA PRO A 451 -47.27 -28.19 30.88
C PRO A 451 -48.05 -26.86 30.79
N VAL A 452 -47.67 -26.00 29.88
CA VAL A 452 -48.45 -24.81 29.55
C VAL A 452 -48.86 -24.86 28.10
N ALA A 453 -50.14 -24.62 27.89
CA ALA A 453 -50.89 -24.67 26.64
C ALA A 453 -50.34 -23.73 25.54
N GLU A 454 -50.42 -24.16 24.28
CA GLU A 454 -50.17 -23.37 23.08
C GLU A 454 -51.09 -22.15 23.01
N PRO A 455 -50.55 -20.99 22.69
CA PRO A 455 -51.36 -19.92 22.06
C PRO A 455 -50.99 -19.78 20.58
N ALA A 456 -52.06 -19.69 19.81
CA ALA A 456 -52.12 -19.58 18.38
C ALA A 456 -51.14 -18.53 17.77
N ALA A 457 -50.50 -18.93 16.69
CA ALA A 457 -49.66 -18.11 15.86
C ALA A 457 -50.39 -16.83 15.32
N LYS A 458 -49.95 -15.66 15.76
CA LYS A 458 -50.14 -14.42 15.03
C LYS A 458 -48.80 -13.93 14.53
N SER A 459 -48.64 -14.00 13.21
CA SER A 459 -47.56 -13.41 12.45
C SER A 459 -47.43 -11.92 12.79
N THR A 460 -46.46 -11.54 13.56
CA THR A 460 -46.03 -10.15 13.66
C THR A 460 -44.73 -9.99 12.89
N LYS A 461 -44.81 -9.31 11.72
CA LYS A 461 -43.66 -8.79 11.01
C LYS A 461 -42.75 -8.05 12.04
N GLY A 462 -41.50 -8.43 12.08
CA GLY A 462 -40.53 -7.87 13.02
C GLY A 462 -40.32 -6.38 12.73
N VAL A 463 -40.84 -5.56 13.60
CA VAL A 463 -40.60 -4.11 13.62
C VAL A 463 -39.37 -3.91 14.50
N SER A 464 -38.33 -3.24 13.96
CA SER A 464 -37.09 -2.98 14.71
C SER A 464 -37.35 -2.23 16.03
N PRO A 465 -36.51 -2.35 17.05
CA PRO A 465 -36.68 -1.61 18.31
C PRO A 465 -36.78 -0.08 18.11
N LEU A 466 -36.13 0.46 17.11
CA LEU A 466 -36.15 1.87 16.73
C LEU A 466 -37.55 2.32 16.26
N SER A 467 -38.27 1.53 15.45
CA SER A 467 -39.60 1.88 15.02
C SER A 467 -40.64 1.94 16.15
N ARG A 468 -40.36 1.30 17.31
CA ARG A 468 -41.23 1.45 18.51
C ARG A 468 -40.96 2.75 19.27
N LEU A 469 -39.71 3.24 19.26
CA LEU A 469 -39.36 4.53 19.86
C LEU A 469 -39.90 5.72 19.03
N PHE A 470 -39.89 5.58 17.71
CA PHE A 470 -40.23 6.67 16.79
C PHE A 470 -41.64 6.58 16.18
N GLY A 471 -42.39 5.52 16.42
CA GLY A 471 -43.78 5.37 15.94
C GLY A 471 -44.74 6.45 16.40
N ALA A 472 -44.37 7.23 17.42
CA ALA A 472 -45.14 8.41 17.86
C ALA A 472 -44.60 9.72 17.24
N ALA A 473 -43.34 9.75 16.74
CA ALA A 473 -42.73 10.94 16.12
C ALA A 473 -43.04 11.05 14.62
N GLY A 474 -43.10 9.91 13.90
CA GLY A 474 -43.40 9.87 12.46
C GLY A 474 -44.77 10.44 12.07
N ALA A 475 -45.69 10.52 13.00
CA ALA A 475 -47.02 11.18 12.76
C ALA A 475 -46.97 12.71 12.81
N ARG A 476 -45.84 13.32 13.16
CA ARG A 476 -45.69 14.78 13.29
C ARG A 476 -44.86 15.45 12.19
N LEU A 477 -44.25 14.67 11.30
CA LEU A 477 -43.34 15.20 10.27
C LEU A 477 -44.01 15.63 8.94
N SER A 478 -45.33 15.56 8.85
CA SER A 478 -46.10 15.87 7.63
C SER A 478 -46.75 17.28 7.62
N GLY A 479 -46.18 18.25 8.24
CA GLY A 479 -46.74 19.63 8.23
C GLY A 479 -45.66 20.71 8.26
N ASP A 480 -45.78 21.70 7.43
CA ASP A 480 -44.89 22.83 7.16
C ASP A 480 -44.48 23.71 8.37
N GLU A 481 -44.94 23.37 9.59
CA GLU A 481 -44.64 24.10 10.82
C GLU A 481 -43.58 23.48 11.76
N SER A 482 -42.95 22.35 11.35
CA SER A 482 -42.29 21.46 12.30
C SER A 482 -40.76 21.58 12.42
N PHE A 483 -40.08 22.44 11.66
CA PHE A 483 -38.63 22.58 11.77
C PHE A 483 -38.25 23.81 12.61
N PRO A 484 -37.78 23.64 13.88
CA PRO A 484 -37.43 24.78 14.75
C PRO A 484 -36.37 25.67 14.11
N LEU A 485 -35.43 25.09 13.34
CA LEU A 485 -34.38 25.83 12.66
C LEU A 485 -34.94 26.69 11.53
N LYS A 486 -35.78 26.13 10.62
CA LYS A 486 -36.43 26.91 9.55
C LYS A 486 -37.24 28.07 10.12
N ARG A 487 -37.97 27.85 11.20
CA ARG A 487 -38.74 28.90 11.89
C ARG A 487 -37.85 29.95 12.50
N ALA A 488 -36.73 29.59 13.10
CA ALA A 488 -35.76 30.49 13.67
C ALA A 488 -35.05 31.33 12.59
N LEU A 489 -34.67 30.72 11.49
CA LEU A 489 -33.95 31.36 10.38
C LEU A 489 -34.88 32.26 9.55
N ARG A 490 -36.13 31.84 9.28
CA ARG A 490 -37.17 32.71 8.68
C ARG A 490 -37.43 33.98 9.51
N LYS A 491 -37.39 33.88 10.86
CA LYS A 491 -37.46 35.06 11.74
C LYS A 491 -36.27 36.01 11.58
N ARG A 492 -35.14 35.52 11.06
CA ARG A 492 -33.95 36.32 10.72
C ARG A 492 -33.94 36.84 9.27
N GLY A 493 -35.02 36.59 8.50
CA GLY A 493 -35.16 37.07 7.14
C GLY A 493 -34.50 36.22 6.08
N VAL A 494 -34.16 34.95 6.39
CA VAL A 494 -33.60 33.98 5.40
C VAL A 494 -34.72 33.52 4.47
N THR A 495 -34.49 33.58 3.17
CA THR A 495 -35.43 33.19 2.12
C THR A 495 -35.37 31.68 1.83
N ASP A 496 -36.49 31.12 1.37
CA ASP A 496 -36.58 29.72 0.92
C ASP A 496 -35.95 29.58 -0.50
N ALA A 497 -34.62 29.48 -0.57
CA ALA A 497 -33.95 29.08 -1.80
C ALA A 497 -33.96 27.53 -1.93
N PRO A 498 -33.89 26.98 -3.16
CA PRO A 498 -33.80 25.54 -3.33
C PRO A 498 -32.61 24.95 -2.58
N SER A 499 -32.85 23.91 -1.76
CA SER A 499 -31.78 23.26 -1.01
C SER A 499 -30.87 22.39 -1.90
N VAL A 500 -31.41 21.92 -3.02
CA VAL A 500 -30.71 21.12 -4.02
C VAL A 500 -30.60 21.88 -5.33
N LEU A 501 -29.41 21.97 -5.89
CA LEU A 501 -29.18 22.64 -7.17
C LEU A 501 -29.42 21.66 -8.32
N PRO A 502 -30.27 22.03 -9.33
CA PRO A 502 -30.35 21.26 -10.55
C PRO A 502 -28.99 21.32 -11.29
N LEU A 503 -28.53 20.18 -11.80
CA LEU A 503 -27.36 20.15 -12.66
C LEU A 503 -27.61 21.01 -13.90
N LYS A 504 -26.87 22.11 -14.07
CA LYS A 504 -26.96 22.99 -15.22
C LYS A 504 -26.46 22.29 -16.48
N GLU A 505 -27.07 22.57 -17.62
CA GLU A 505 -26.57 22.08 -18.91
C GLU A 505 -25.16 22.70 -19.21
N LYS A 506 -24.35 21.94 -19.92
CA LYS A 506 -22.91 22.14 -20.17
C LYS A 506 -22.49 23.49 -20.76
N GLY A 507 -23.41 24.42 -21.02
CA GLY A 507 -23.17 25.68 -21.76
C GLY A 507 -22.81 26.94 -20.95
N ASP A 508 -22.99 26.93 -19.61
CA ASP A 508 -22.93 28.15 -18.78
C ASP A 508 -21.68 28.24 -17.87
N MET A 509 -20.57 27.57 -18.23
CA MET A 509 -19.38 27.53 -17.36
C MET A 509 -18.47 28.72 -17.58
N GLN A 510 -18.13 29.44 -16.49
CA GLN A 510 -17.04 30.41 -16.42
C GLN A 510 -15.67 29.75 -16.62
N GLU A 511 -14.67 30.54 -17.02
CA GLU A 511 -13.28 30.11 -17.29
C GLU A 511 -12.54 29.55 -16.07
N ASN A 512 -12.77 28.45 -15.52
CA ASN A 512 -12.16 27.75 -14.42
C ASN A 512 -12.97 27.70 -13.09
N PRO A 513 -14.19 27.14 -13.12
CA PRO A 513 -15.04 27.06 -11.94
C PRO A 513 -14.44 26.19 -10.79
N ALA A 514 -13.61 25.21 -11.10
CA ALA A 514 -12.97 24.35 -10.09
C ALA A 514 -12.00 25.15 -9.19
N TRP A 515 -11.20 26.06 -9.77
CA TRP A 515 -10.28 26.89 -8.99
C TRP A 515 -11.01 27.93 -8.14
N GLU A 516 -12.10 28.49 -8.64
CA GLU A 516 -12.96 29.38 -7.84
C GLU A 516 -13.54 28.65 -6.62
N SER A 517 -14.06 27.43 -6.81
CA SER A 517 -14.53 26.58 -5.71
C SER A 517 -13.42 26.33 -4.68
N VAL A 518 -12.18 26.07 -5.11
CA VAL A 518 -11.03 25.92 -4.19
C VAL A 518 -10.81 27.17 -3.35
N LEU A 519 -10.87 28.36 -3.96
CA LEU A 519 -10.69 29.62 -3.24
C LEU A 519 -11.83 29.88 -2.25
N LEU A 520 -13.07 29.59 -2.65
CA LEU A 520 -14.25 29.74 -1.79
C LEU A 520 -14.27 28.72 -0.65
N ALA A 521 -13.93 27.45 -0.89
CA ALA A 521 -13.78 26.43 0.16
C ALA A 521 -12.73 26.81 1.20
N ARG A 522 -11.67 27.50 0.78
CA ARG A 522 -10.57 27.98 1.64
C ARG A 522 -10.80 29.35 2.25
N ASN A 523 -11.94 29.99 1.95
CA ASN A 523 -12.22 31.32 2.49
C ASN A 523 -12.22 31.28 4.03
N VAL A 524 -11.46 32.18 4.64
CA VAL A 524 -11.26 32.22 6.11
C VAL A 524 -12.53 32.55 6.90
N HIS A 525 -13.53 33.11 6.26
CA HIS A 525 -14.83 33.46 6.85
C HIS A 525 -15.92 32.43 6.51
N ARG A 526 -15.58 31.33 5.80
CA ARG A 526 -16.53 30.25 5.57
C ARG A 526 -16.96 29.66 6.93
N PRO A 527 -18.27 29.41 7.16
CA PRO A 527 -18.74 28.81 8.40
C PRO A 527 -18.05 27.44 8.61
N THR A 528 -17.52 27.24 9.81
CA THR A 528 -16.85 25.99 10.19
C THR A 528 -17.88 24.97 10.67
N ALA A 529 -17.48 23.72 10.81
CA ALA A 529 -18.38 22.65 11.26
C ALA A 529 -19.07 22.97 12.61
N GLN A 530 -18.39 23.67 13.52
CA GLN A 530 -19.00 24.14 14.79
C GLN A 530 -20.20 25.03 14.55
N TYR A 531 -20.15 25.92 13.54
CA TYR A 531 -21.28 26.77 13.19
C TYR A 531 -22.51 25.95 12.80
N TYR A 532 -22.35 24.89 12.02
CA TYR A 532 -23.43 23.97 11.65
C TYR A 532 -23.97 23.23 12.87
N ILE A 533 -23.10 22.71 13.74
CA ILE A 533 -23.50 22.03 14.97
C ILE A 533 -24.36 22.96 15.84
N ASP A 534 -23.91 24.21 16.06
CA ASP A 534 -24.60 25.19 16.92
C ASP A 534 -26.00 25.57 16.39
N HIS A 535 -26.24 25.43 15.09
CA HIS A 535 -27.51 25.81 14.45
C HIS A 535 -28.44 24.66 14.12
N MET A 536 -27.90 23.43 13.98
CA MET A 536 -28.65 22.23 13.57
C MET A 536 -28.92 21.26 14.72
N VAL A 537 -28.07 21.26 15.77
CA VAL A 537 -28.10 20.23 16.80
C VAL A 537 -28.52 20.79 18.11
N ASP A 538 -29.73 20.42 18.58
CA ASP A 538 -30.24 20.83 19.88
C ASP A 538 -29.55 20.02 21.01
N GLY A 539 -29.16 20.72 22.08
CA GLY A 539 -28.60 20.09 23.28
C GLY A 539 -27.34 19.28 23.03
N PHE A 540 -26.46 19.75 22.13
CA PHE A 540 -25.22 19.07 21.82
C PHE A 540 -24.34 18.92 23.05
N ILE A 541 -23.86 17.68 23.27
CA ILE A 541 -22.91 17.32 24.33
C ILE A 541 -21.64 16.80 23.64
N GLU A 542 -20.58 17.60 23.67
CA GLU A 542 -19.28 17.19 23.12
C GLU A 542 -18.64 16.11 23.98
N LEU A 543 -18.00 15.15 23.32
CA LEU A 543 -17.32 14.01 23.92
C LEU A 543 -15.86 13.95 23.45
N HIS A 544 -14.93 13.96 24.37
CA HIS A 544 -13.50 14.12 24.12
C HIS A 544 -12.72 12.81 24.15
N GLY A 545 -11.58 12.80 23.47
CA GLY A 545 -10.50 11.82 23.55
C GLY A 545 -10.75 10.48 22.87
N ASP A 546 -9.67 9.86 22.44
CA ASP A 546 -9.69 8.50 21.87
C ASP A 546 -9.68 7.38 22.94
N ARG A 547 -9.43 7.72 24.21
CA ARG A 547 -9.24 6.81 25.36
C ARG A 547 -8.02 5.89 25.24
N ALA A 548 -7.08 6.20 24.35
CA ALA A 548 -5.85 5.47 24.14
C ALA A 548 -4.62 6.36 24.31
N PHE A 549 -4.62 7.54 23.70
CA PHE A 549 -3.49 8.45 23.71
C PHE A 549 -3.88 9.87 24.15
N ALA A 550 -4.76 10.55 23.38
CA ALA A 550 -5.10 11.97 23.65
C ALA A 550 -6.46 12.35 23.06
N ASP A 551 -6.84 13.63 23.23
CA ASP A 551 -7.88 14.28 22.44
C ASP A 551 -7.26 15.00 21.24
N ASP A 552 -8.05 15.15 20.17
CA ASP A 552 -7.68 15.93 19.00
C ASP A 552 -8.74 17.01 18.74
N GLY A 553 -8.31 18.26 18.80
CA GLY A 553 -9.19 19.41 18.57
C GLY A 553 -9.66 19.58 17.13
N ALA A 554 -9.00 18.92 16.15
CA ALA A 554 -9.43 18.91 14.75
C ALA A 554 -10.69 18.06 14.52
N ILE A 555 -11.05 17.18 15.47
CA ILE A 555 -12.32 16.45 15.47
C ILE A 555 -13.19 16.93 16.62
N VAL A 556 -14.36 17.47 16.31
CA VAL A 556 -15.46 17.71 17.23
C VAL A 556 -16.43 16.55 17.11
N GLY A 557 -16.76 15.91 18.22
CA GLY A 557 -17.69 14.79 18.20
C GLY A 557 -18.55 14.73 19.45
N GLY A 558 -19.83 14.40 19.29
CA GLY A 558 -20.75 14.37 20.41
C GLY A 558 -22.12 13.82 20.06
N ILE A 559 -23.05 14.02 20.97
CA ILE A 559 -24.44 13.57 20.85
C ILE A 559 -25.39 14.74 21.03
N GLY A 560 -26.49 14.73 20.34
CA GLY A 560 -27.54 15.77 20.43
C GLY A 560 -28.78 15.34 19.67
N TRP A 561 -29.60 16.30 19.30
CA TRP A 561 -30.88 16.08 18.64
C TRP A 561 -30.96 16.88 17.34
N ILE A 562 -31.39 16.26 16.25
CA ILE A 562 -31.80 16.94 15.02
C ILE A 562 -33.28 16.64 14.83
N ASP A 563 -34.15 17.68 14.88
CA ASP A 563 -35.60 17.58 14.76
C ASP A 563 -36.23 16.51 15.68
N GLY A 564 -35.72 16.41 16.90
CA GLY A 564 -36.19 15.45 17.90
C GLY A 564 -35.67 14.02 17.72
N ILE A 565 -34.80 13.76 16.74
CA ILE A 565 -34.10 12.49 16.52
C ILE A 565 -32.75 12.53 17.21
N PRO A 566 -32.43 11.58 18.13
CA PRO A 566 -31.13 11.56 18.77
C PRO A 566 -30.07 11.10 17.77
N VAL A 567 -29.02 11.88 17.61
CA VAL A 567 -27.94 11.62 16.65
C VAL A 567 -26.57 11.63 17.33
N THR A 568 -25.59 11.01 16.70
CA THR A 568 -24.16 11.22 16.94
C THR A 568 -23.60 12.07 15.83
N VAL A 569 -23.02 13.22 16.15
CA VAL A 569 -22.39 14.12 15.18
C VAL A 569 -20.88 14.05 15.33
N ILE A 570 -20.18 13.94 14.20
CA ILE A 570 -18.72 13.94 14.12
C ILE A 570 -18.33 14.91 13.03
N ALA A 571 -17.42 15.83 13.35
CA ALA A 571 -17.08 16.91 12.46
C ALA A 571 -15.57 17.16 12.42
N GLU A 572 -15.04 17.38 11.24
CA GLU A 572 -13.71 17.98 11.06
C GLU A 572 -13.83 19.49 11.19
N GLU A 573 -13.06 20.07 12.10
CA GLU A 573 -13.21 21.46 12.52
C GLU A 573 -11.92 22.25 12.33
N LYS A 574 -11.96 23.26 11.46
CA LYS A 574 -10.81 24.13 11.14
C LYS A 574 -10.55 25.25 12.14
N GLY A 575 -11.56 25.68 12.84
CA GLY A 575 -11.54 26.88 13.69
C GLY A 575 -11.84 28.19 12.95
N ALA A 576 -12.61 29.07 13.59
CA ALA A 576 -13.11 30.32 13.01
C ALA A 576 -12.06 31.43 12.98
N ASP A 577 -11.10 31.44 13.89
CA ASP A 577 -10.00 32.41 13.97
C ASP A 577 -8.63 31.75 14.05
N LEU A 578 -7.56 32.53 13.94
CA LEU A 578 -6.19 32.02 13.92
C LEU A 578 -5.84 31.20 15.17
N HIS A 579 -6.29 31.62 16.36
CA HIS A 579 -6.00 30.92 17.61
C HIS A 579 -6.67 29.54 17.62
N GLN A 580 -7.95 29.48 17.25
CA GLN A 580 -8.69 28.23 17.12
C GLN A 580 -8.09 27.33 16.03
N ARG A 581 -7.69 27.89 14.88
CA ARG A 581 -7.06 27.13 13.80
C ARG A 581 -5.78 26.45 14.25
N ILE A 582 -4.94 27.15 15.00
CA ILE A 582 -3.72 26.56 15.58
C ILE A 582 -4.09 25.43 16.55
N ALA A 583 -5.04 25.67 17.48
CA ALA A 583 -5.48 24.68 18.46
C ALA A 583 -6.14 23.44 17.83
N ARG A 584 -6.72 23.60 16.63
CA ARG A 584 -7.39 22.54 15.85
C ARG A 584 -6.53 22.03 14.69
N ASN A 585 -5.21 22.26 14.74
CA ASN A 585 -4.27 21.82 13.73
C ASN A 585 -4.73 22.15 12.29
N PHE A 586 -5.35 23.32 12.09
CA PHE A 586 -5.91 23.79 10.82
C PHE A 586 -6.93 22.81 10.19
N GLY A 587 -7.63 22.03 11.01
CA GLY A 587 -8.58 21.02 10.55
C GLY A 587 -7.92 19.75 9.98
N CYS A 588 -6.65 19.51 10.30
CA CYS A 588 -5.93 18.31 9.89
C CYS A 588 -5.88 17.31 11.06
N PRO A 589 -6.73 16.26 11.09
CA PRO A 589 -6.80 15.36 12.22
C PRO A 589 -5.54 14.53 12.38
N GLN A 590 -5.16 14.29 13.62
CA GLN A 590 -4.16 13.36 14.10
C GLN A 590 -4.76 11.93 14.18
N PRO A 591 -3.96 10.88 14.39
CA PRO A 591 -4.49 9.52 14.55
C PRO A 591 -5.53 9.39 15.68
N GLU A 592 -5.33 10.09 16.79
CA GLU A 592 -6.27 10.14 17.91
C GLU A 592 -7.62 10.79 17.55
N GLY A 593 -7.66 11.70 16.59
CA GLY A 593 -8.90 12.25 16.06
C GLY A 593 -9.75 11.20 15.35
N TYR A 594 -9.14 10.38 14.47
CA TYR A 594 -9.83 9.28 13.81
C TYR A 594 -10.20 8.16 14.78
N ARG A 595 -9.37 7.82 15.76
CA ARG A 595 -9.75 6.88 16.84
C ARG A 595 -10.88 7.39 17.73
N LYS A 596 -10.91 8.71 18.03
CA LYS A 596 -12.02 9.37 18.72
C LYS A 596 -13.32 9.23 17.91
N SER A 597 -13.27 9.53 16.60
CA SER A 597 -14.45 9.40 15.74
C SER A 597 -14.94 7.96 15.68
N LEU A 598 -14.06 6.97 15.52
CA LEU A 598 -14.41 5.55 15.54
C LEU A 598 -15.07 5.12 16.86
N ARG A 599 -14.52 5.55 17.98
CA ARG A 599 -15.09 5.28 19.30
C ARG A 599 -16.51 5.80 19.42
N LEU A 600 -16.78 7.01 18.93
CA LEU A 600 -18.12 7.63 18.96
C LEU A 600 -19.09 6.94 17.99
N MET A 601 -18.62 6.56 16.80
CA MET A 601 -19.41 5.81 15.83
C MET A 601 -19.80 4.42 16.36
N ARG A 602 -18.88 3.69 17.01
CA ARG A 602 -19.19 2.42 17.68
C ARG A 602 -20.19 2.59 18.84
N GLN A 603 -20.14 3.71 19.53
CA GLN A 603 -21.15 4.06 20.54
C GLN A 603 -22.52 4.33 19.88
N ALA A 604 -22.54 5.01 18.74
CA ALA A 604 -23.76 5.23 17.97
C ALA A 604 -24.39 3.91 17.52
N GLU A 605 -23.60 3.01 16.93
CA GLU A 605 -24.00 1.65 16.54
C GLU A 605 -24.64 0.91 17.72
N LYS A 606 -23.94 0.87 18.88
CA LYS A 606 -24.42 0.19 20.11
C LYS A 606 -25.79 0.67 20.54
N PHE A 607 -26.07 1.95 20.43
CA PHE A 607 -27.32 2.56 20.91
C PHE A 607 -28.33 2.84 19.78
N GLY A 608 -28.04 2.40 18.55
CA GLY A 608 -28.92 2.56 17.39
C GLY A 608 -29.13 4.01 16.98
N ARG A 609 -28.17 4.92 17.24
CA ARG A 609 -28.27 6.32 16.83
C ARG A 609 -27.70 6.51 15.43
N PRO A 610 -28.38 7.27 14.56
CA PRO A 610 -27.80 7.73 13.30
C PRO A 610 -26.50 8.52 13.55
N ILE A 611 -25.61 8.44 12.56
CA ILE A 611 -24.32 9.13 12.53
C ILE A 611 -24.38 10.21 11.46
N VAL A 612 -24.05 11.46 11.84
CA VAL A 612 -23.92 12.58 10.90
C VAL A 612 -22.47 13.04 10.91
N CYS A 613 -21.81 12.95 9.75
CA CYS A 613 -20.43 13.37 9.56
C CYS A 613 -20.38 14.71 8.79
N LEU A 614 -19.71 15.71 9.34
CA LEU A 614 -19.47 17.00 8.70
C LEU A 614 -17.97 17.08 8.35
N VAL A 615 -17.65 17.10 7.05
CA VAL A 615 -16.28 16.98 6.56
C VAL A 615 -15.77 18.35 6.12
N ASP A 616 -14.70 18.83 6.73
CA ASP A 616 -13.97 20.02 6.30
C ASP A 616 -12.50 19.97 6.70
N THR A 617 -11.70 19.27 5.91
CA THR A 617 -10.25 19.09 6.14
C THR A 617 -9.45 19.24 4.86
N GLN A 618 -8.24 19.79 4.97
CA GLN A 618 -7.25 19.75 3.88
C GLN A 618 -6.64 18.34 3.71
N GLY A 619 -6.87 17.44 4.66
CA GLY A 619 -6.38 16.08 4.75
C GLY A 619 -5.89 15.74 6.15
N ALA A 620 -5.61 14.47 6.37
CA ALA A 620 -5.02 14.01 7.63
C ALA A 620 -3.65 14.64 7.87
N PHE A 621 -3.29 14.89 9.12
CA PHE A 621 -2.00 15.49 9.45
C PHE A 621 -0.83 14.64 8.98
N CYS A 622 0.09 15.25 8.23
CA CYS A 622 1.27 14.63 7.64
C CYS A 622 2.52 14.99 8.44
N GLY A 623 2.66 14.45 9.64
CA GLY A 623 3.80 14.68 10.50
C GLY A 623 4.45 13.38 10.96
N MET A 624 5.70 13.46 11.45
CA MET A 624 6.44 12.32 11.97
C MET A 624 5.68 11.65 13.12
N GLU A 625 5.21 12.43 14.06
CA GLU A 625 4.45 11.96 15.21
C GLU A 625 3.11 11.27 14.83
N ALA A 626 2.48 11.68 13.73
CA ALA A 626 1.28 11.03 13.23
C ALA A 626 1.59 9.66 12.62
N GLU A 627 2.69 9.53 11.89
CA GLU A 627 3.16 8.23 11.39
C GLU A 627 3.50 7.28 12.55
N GLU A 628 4.21 7.76 13.59
CA GLU A 628 4.54 6.99 14.81
C GLU A 628 3.29 6.44 15.51
N ARG A 629 2.19 7.19 15.48
CA ARG A 629 0.92 6.81 16.12
C ARG A 629 -0.09 6.16 15.18
N GLY A 630 0.34 5.78 13.95
CA GLY A 630 -0.45 5.00 13.01
C GLY A 630 -1.55 5.79 12.30
N GLN A 631 -1.19 6.89 11.64
CA GLN A 631 -2.14 7.70 10.86
C GLN A 631 -2.90 6.88 9.82
N GLY A 632 -2.16 6.05 9.05
CA GLY A 632 -2.76 5.17 8.04
C GLY A 632 -3.72 4.14 8.65
N ASN A 633 -3.30 3.49 9.74
CA ASN A 633 -4.11 2.49 10.45
C ASN A 633 -5.42 3.11 10.98
N ALA A 634 -5.36 4.28 11.61
CA ALA A 634 -6.54 4.93 12.16
C ALA A 634 -7.57 5.33 11.09
N ILE A 635 -7.11 5.77 9.91
CA ILE A 635 -7.97 6.03 8.74
C ILE A 635 -8.57 4.72 8.22
N ALA A 636 -7.76 3.68 8.04
CA ALA A 636 -8.18 2.38 7.55
C ALA A 636 -9.24 1.73 8.45
N ASP A 637 -9.07 1.82 9.77
CA ASP A 637 -10.04 1.33 10.76
C ASP A 637 -11.40 2.04 10.64
N ASN A 638 -11.39 3.34 10.38
CA ASN A 638 -12.63 4.10 10.15
C ASN A 638 -13.33 3.63 8.87
N LEU A 639 -12.60 3.45 7.77
CA LEU A 639 -13.16 2.99 6.49
C LEU A 639 -13.83 1.62 6.64
N ALA A 640 -13.14 0.66 7.27
CA ALA A 640 -13.68 -0.67 7.51
C ALA A 640 -14.92 -0.61 8.41
N ALA A 641 -14.82 0.04 9.56
CA ALA A 641 -15.92 0.10 10.53
C ALA A 641 -17.16 0.82 9.97
N MET A 642 -16.99 1.95 9.27
CA MET A 642 -18.11 2.68 8.67
C MET A 642 -18.82 1.84 7.61
N SER A 643 -18.11 0.98 6.90
CA SER A 643 -18.72 0.06 5.93
C SER A 643 -19.67 -0.95 6.61
N GLY A 644 -19.37 -1.35 7.87
CA GLY A 644 -20.10 -2.38 8.60
C GLY A 644 -21.24 -1.89 9.51
N PHE A 645 -21.39 -0.59 9.77
CA PHE A 645 -22.41 -0.10 10.70
C PHE A 645 -23.85 -0.36 10.22
N GLY A 646 -24.69 -0.89 11.09
CA GLY A 646 -26.12 -1.12 10.85
C GLY A 646 -27.02 0.05 11.26
N VAL A 647 -26.48 1.24 11.39
CA VAL A 647 -27.20 2.50 11.62
C VAL A 647 -27.05 3.44 10.42
N PRO A 648 -27.98 4.38 10.19
CA PRO A 648 -27.81 5.42 9.16
C PRO A 648 -26.51 6.19 9.33
N VAL A 649 -25.77 6.38 8.24
CA VAL A 649 -24.57 7.23 8.18
C VAL A 649 -24.76 8.25 7.08
N ILE A 650 -24.77 9.53 7.44
CA ILE A 650 -25.01 10.65 6.54
C ILE A 650 -23.79 11.56 6.58
N CYS A 651 -23.22 11.89 5.43
CA CYS A 651 -21.99 12.67 5.35
C CYS A 651 -22.19 13.91 4.48
N VAL A 652 -21.64 15.04 4.91
CA VAL A 652 -21.68 16.30 4.16
C VAL A 652 -20.30 16.93 4.11
N VAL A 653 -19.78 17.18 2.91
CA VAL A 653 -18.54 17.94 2.70
C VAL A 653 -18.88 19.42 2.69
N LEU A 654 -18.42 20.16 3.71
CA LEU A 654 -18.75 21.57 3.93
C LEU A 654 -17.82 22.54 3.19
N GLY A 655 -16.55 22.17 3.07
CA GLY A 655 -15.51 23.01 2.47
C GLY A 655 -14.48 22.16 1.73
N GLU A 656 -13.35 21.83 2.35
CA GLU A 656 -12.36 20.96 1.74
C GLU A 656 -12.55 19.51 2.18
N GLY A 657 -12.65 18.58 1.22
CA GLY A 657 -12.58 17.14 1.42
C GLY A 657 -11.20 16.62 0.96
N GLY A 658 -10.22 16.63 1.87
CA GLY A 658 -8.85 16.28 1.55
C GLY A 658 -8.55 14.79 1.71
N SER A 659 -8.38 14.08 0.60
CA SER A 659 -7.79 12.74 0.52
C SER A 659 -8.45 11.69 1.44
N GLY A 660 -7.66 10.70 1.90
CA GLY A 660 -8.10 9.66 2.84
C GLY A 660 -8.55 10.21 4.19
N GLY A 661 -8.07 11.41 4.59
CA GLY A 661 -8.51 12.07 5.80
C GLY A 661 -10.01 12.38 5.78
N ALA A 662 -10.48 13.00 4.72
CA ALA A 662 -11.89 13.26 4.50
C ALA A 662 -12.70 11.96 4.30
N LEU A 663 -12.17 11.00 3.53
CA LEU A 663 -12.83 9.73 3.26
C LEU A 663 -13.08 8.92 4.53
N ALA A 664 -12.19 9.01 5.53
CA ALA A 664 -12.34 8.38 6.84
C ALA A 664 -13.62 8.77 7.60
N LEU A 665 -14.29 9.85 7.19
CA LEU A 665 -15.59 10.29 7.69
C LEU A 665 -16.67 10.40 6.61
N ALA A 666 -16.38 9.99 5.36
CA ALA A 666 -17.29 10.13 4.23
C ALA A 666 -17.84 8.80 3.69
N MET A 667 -17.69 7.69 4.45
CA MET A 667 -18.24 6.37 4.10
C MET A 667 -19.72 6.24 4.47
N GLY A 668 -20.56 7.14 3.94
CA GLY A 668 -21.97 7.25 4.29
C GLY A 668 -22.93 6.45 3.41
N ASN A 669 -24.15 6.23 3.90
CA ASN A 669 -25.31 5.79 3.12
C ASN A 669 -25.73 6.87 2.12
N ARG A 670 -25.64 8.15 2.56
CA ARG A 670 -25.88 9.34 1.75
C ARG A 670 -24.71 10.29 1.95
N VAL A 671 -24.22 10.84 0.85
CA VAL A 671 -23.10 11.81 0.85
C VAL A 671 -23.48 13.02 0.00
N ALA A 672 -23.35 14.22 0.52
CA ALA A 672 -23.57 15.45 -0.22
C ALA A 672 -22.36 16.39 -0.07
N MET A 673 -22.27 17.36 -0.96
CA MET A 673 -21.30 18.45 -0.86
C MET A 673 -22.01 19.79 -0.98
N GLN A 674 -21.54 20.79 -0.23
CA GLN A 674 -21.95 22.17 -0.50
C GLN A 674 -21.44 22.64 -1.86
N GLU A 675 -22.13 23.59 -2.47
CA GLU A 675 -21.93 24.06 -3.85
C GLU A 675 -20.48 24.43 -4.17
N HIS A 676 -19.82 25.10 -3.25
CA HIS A 676 -18.42 25.52 -3.38
C HIS A 676 -17.45 24.66 -2.57
N ALA A 677 -17.88 23.50 -2.09
CA ALA A 677 -16.98 22.53 -1.51
C ALA A 677 -16.16 21.82 -2.58
N VAL A 678 -15.00 21.34 -2.21
CA VAL A 678 -14.10 20.58 -3.08
C VAL A 678 -13.72 19.25 -2.44
N TYR A 679 -13.59 18.20 -3.25
CA TYR A 679 -13.14 16.90 -2.80
C TYR A 679 -12.03 16.39 -3.70
N SER A 680 -10.91 15.95 -3.13
CA SER A 680 -9.74 15.61 -3.95
C SER A 680 -8.80 14.61 -3.28
N VAL A 681 -8.04 13.86 -4.10
CA VAL A 681 -7.01 12.93 -3.63
C VAL A 681 -5.81 13.64 -3.01
N LEU A 682 -5.51 14.87 -3.43
CA LEU A 682 -4.52 15.79 -2.86
C LEU A 682 -4.79 17.22 -3.33
N SER A 683 -4.10 18.19 -2.74
CA SER A 683 -4.28 19.59 -3.15
C SER A 683 -3.84 19.84 -4.60
N PRO A 684 -4.46 20.80 -5.31
CA PRO A 684 -4.05 21.17 -6.68
C PRO A 684 -2.57 21.55 -6.78
N GLU A 685 -2.05 22.23 -5.78
CA GLU A 685 -0.63 22.58 -5.69
C GLU A 685 0.27 21.35 -5.59
N GLY A 686 -0.14 20.35 -4.80
CA GLY A 686 0.54 19.07 -4.64
C GLY A 686 0.52 18.29 -5.96
N PHE A 687 -0.64 18.22 -6.60
CA PHE A 687 -0.84 17.57 -7.89
C PHE A 687 0.09 18.17 -8.98
N ALA A 688 0.07 19.49 -9.15
CA ALA A 688 0.91 20.21 -10.11
C ALA A 688 2.41 20.01 -9.82
N SER A 689 2.81 20.04 -8.55
CA SER A 689 4.18 19.79 -8.11
C SER A 689 4.67 18.37 -8.45
N ILE A 690 3.83 17.36 -8.25
CA ILE A 690 4.22 15.96 -8.47
C ILE A 690 4.23 15.62 -9.96
N LEU A 691 3.15 15.91 -10.69
CA LEU A 691 3.03 15.51 -12.10
C LEU A 691 3.77 16.44 -13.06
N TRP A 692 3.65 17.75 -12.85
CA TRP A 692 4.19 18.74 -13.78
C TRP A 692 5.46 19.44 -13.31
N LYS A 693 5.91 19.15 -12.07
CA LYS A 693 7.08 19.78 -11.44
C LYS A 693 6.98 21.31 -11.31
N ASP A 694 5.76 21.82 -11.35
CA ASP A 694 5.47 23.25 -11.29
C ASP A 694 4.23 23.54 -10.43
N ARG A 695 4.46 23.97 -9.19
CA ARG A 695 3.40 24.30 -8.23
C ARG A 695 2.53 25.49 -8.67
N SER A 696 3.03 26.39 -9.51
CA SER A 696 2.29 27.58 -9.96
C SER A 696 1.10 27.23 -10.86
N ARG A 697 1.06 26.01 -11.43
CA ARG A 697 -0.03 25.51 -12.28
C ARG A 697 -1.21 24.91 -11.47
N ALA A 698 -1.39 25.32 -10.22
CA ALA A 698 -2.44 24.78 -9.35
C ALA A 698 -3.87 24.99 -9.91
N ALA A 699 -4.14 26.14 -10.54
CA ALA A 699 -5.45 26.40 -11.15
C ALA A 699 -5.76 25.43 -12.32
N GLU A 700 -4.77 25.17 -13.16
CA GLU A 700 -4.89 24.18 -14.24
C GLU A 700 -5.05 22.76 -13.68
N ALA A 701 -4.35 22.44 -12.58
CA ALA A 701 -4.49 21.18 -11.89
C ALA A 701 -5.91 20.98 -11.36
N ALA A 702 -6.50 22.00 -10.73
CA ALA A 702 -7.87 21.95 -10.23
C ALA A 702 -8.89 21.62 -11.33
N ALA A 703 -8.73 22.19 -12.51
CA ALA A 703 -9.61 21.92 -13.65
C ALA A 703 -9.49 20.47 -14.16
N VAL A 704 -8.29 19.89 -14.15
CA VAL A 704 -8.06 18.51 -14.60
C VAL A 704 -8.49 17.48 -13.56
N MET A 705 -8.37 17.81 -12.28
CA MET A 705 -8.70 16.89 -11.17
C MET A 705 -10.19 16.63 -11.00
N LYS A 706 -11.06 17.46 -11.56
CA LYS A 706 -12.52 17.37 -11.44
C LYS A 706 -12.97 17.19 -9.98
N MET A 707 -12.67 18.19 -9.17
CA MET A 707 -12.80 18.11 -7.72
C MET A 707 -13.94 18.93 -7.11
N SER A 708 -14.71 19.66 -7.93
CA SER A 708 -15.86 20.45 -7.48
C SER A 708 -17.05 19.56 -7.12
N ALA A 709 -17.97 20.06 -6.31
CA ALA A 709 -19.19 19.37 -5.90
C ALA A 709 -20.01 18.90 -7.12
N ARG A 710 -20.12 19.75 -8.14
CA ARG A 710 -20.82 19.43 -9.38
C ARG A 710 -20.18 18.25 -10.10
N GLU A 711 -18.85 18.29 -10.29
CA GLU A 711 -18.12 17.22 -10.97
C GLU A 711 -18.17 15.91 -10.17
N ALA A 712 -18.10 15.97 -8.85
CA ALA A 712 -18.28 14.79 -7.99
C ALA A 712 -19.68 14.18 -8.13
N CYS A 713 -20.73 15.00 -8.27
CA CYS A 713 -22.09 14.54 -8.54
C CYS A 713 -22.24 13.95 -9.95
N GLU A 714 -21.66 14.58 -10.98
CA GLU A 714 -21.64 14.06 -12.36
C GLU A 714 -20.90 12.71 -12.47
N LEU A 715 -19.88 12.49 -11.64
CA LEU A 715 -19.15 11.22 -11.52
C LEU A 715 -19.91 10.18 -10.67
N GLY A 716 -21.04 10.53 -10.05
CA GLY A 716 -21.83 9.65 -9.19
C GLY A 716 -21.19 9.37 -7.83
N LEU A 717 -20.22 10.19 -7.40
CA LEU A 717 -19.50 9.99 -6.14
C LEU A 717 -20.24 10.56 -4.93
N ILE A 718 -21.16 11.50 -5.17
CA ILE A 718 -22.08 12.07 -4.19
C ILE A 718 -23.49 12.08 -4.76
N GLU A 719 -24.51 12.08 -3.89
CA GLU A 719 -25.90 12.09 -4.29
C GLU A 719 -26.42 13.49 -4.63
N GLU A 720 -25.97 14.51 -3.90
CA GLU A 720 -26.55 15.86 -3.99
C GLU A 720 -25.51 16.98 -3.83
N VAL A 721 -25.72 18.08 -4.56
CA VAL A 721 -25.02 19.35 -4.38
C VAL A 721 -25.94 20.30 -3.61
N LEU A 722 -25.52 20.75 -2.45
CA LEU A 722 -26.30 21.58 -1.55
C LEU A 722 -26.07 23.06 -1.83
N SER A 723 -27.13 23.80 -2.09
CA SER A 723 -27.06 25.22 -2.41
C SER A 723 -26.56 26.05 -1.22
N GLU A 724 -25.68 27.00 -1.50
CA GLU A 724 -25.27 28.03 -0.54
C GLU A 724 -26.18 29.30 -0.63
N GLY A 725 -27.14 29.31 -1.56
CA GLY A 725 -28.01 30.43 -1.82
C GLY A 725 -27.54 31.33 -2.97
N GLU A 726 -27.99 32.60 -2.98
CA GLU A 726 -27.55 33.57 -4.00
C GLU A 726 -26.11 34.06 -3.77
N GLN A 727 -25.59 33.90 -2.55
CA GLN A 727 -24.24 34.29 -2.15
C GLN A 727 -23.50 33.10 -1.55
N PRO A 728 -22.15 33.05 -1.68
CA PRO A 728 -21.36 32.00 -1.08
C PRO A 728 -21.56 31.90 0.45
N ALA A 729 -21.33 30.71 1.03
CA ALA A 729 -21.60 30.43 2.45
C ALA A 729 -20.95 31.41 3.44
N HIS A 730 -19.82 32.04 3.10
CA HIS A 730 -19.17 33.03 3.97
C HIS A 730 -19.89 34.38 4.00
N GLU A 731 -20.77 34.70 3.05
CA GLU A 731 -21.61 35.88 3.02
C GLU A 731 -23.02 35.58 3.54
N ASN A 732 -23.53 34.36 3.35
CA ASN A 732 -24.84 33.94 3.85
C ASN A 732 -24.77 32.55 4.55
N PRO A 733 -24.17 32.44 5.74
CA PRO A 733 -23.98 31.17 6.41
C PRO A 733 -25.30 30.48 6.82
N ASP A 734 -26.34 31.26 7.12
CA ASP A 734 -27.64 30.71 7.56
C ASP A 734 -28.31 29.91 6.42
N GLN A 735 -28.20 30.35 5.16
CA GLN A 735 -28.76 29.63 4.02
C GLN A 735 -28.01 28.31 3.79
N ALA A 736 -26.68 28.32 3.92
CA ALA A 736 -25.86 27.11 3.80
C ALA A 736 -26.22 26.06 4.89
N VAL A 737 -26.49 26.52 6.12
CA VAL A 737 -26.96 25.65 7.22
C VAL A 737 -28.32 25.03 6.91
N ILE A 738 -29.27 25.80 6.36
CA ILE A 738 -30.60 25.29 6.01
C ILE A 738 -30.47 24.15 4.99
N ALA A 739 -29.66 24.30 3.96
CA ALA A 739 -29.47 23.29 2.93
C ALA A 739 -28.89 21.98 3.51
N VAL A 740 -27.88 22.09 4.39
CA VAL A 740 -27.31 20.93 5.08
C VAL A 740 -28.31 20.27 6.02
N HIS A 741 -29.05 21.05 6.80
CA HIS A 741 -30.10 20.54 7.69
C HIS A 741 -31.19 19.78 6.90
N ASP A 742 -31.69 20.36 5.82
CA ASP A 742 -32.74 19.74 4.99
C ASP A 742 -32.26 18.40 4.41
N PHE A 743 -31.02 18.35 3.90
CA PHE A 743 -30.43 17.11 3.40
C PHE A 743 -30.33 16.03 4.50
N VAL A 744 -29.86 16.41 5.68
CA VAL A 744 -29.73 15.48 6.82
C VAL A 744 -31.12 15.00 7.27
N ALA A 745 -32.10 15.88 7.40
CA ALA A 745 -33.47 15.52 7.78
C ALA A 745 -34.12 14.57 6.78
N CYS A 746 -34.06 14.88 5.47
CA CYS A 746 -34.58 14.00 4.43
C CYS A 746 -33.88 12.66 4.41
N SER A 747 -32.56 12.63 4.57
CA SER A 747 -31.79 11.39 4.64
C SER A 747 -32.16 10.55 5.87
N LEU A 748 -32.44 11.16 7.02
CA LEU A 748 -32.90 10.46 8.21
C LEU A 748 -34.29 9.83 7.97
N GLU A 749 -35.24 10.57 7.34
CA GLU A 749 -36.56 10.03 6.99
C GLU A 749 -36.48 8.82 6.07
N GLU A 750 -35.55 8.85 5.09
CA GLU A 750 -35.33 7.73 4.14
C GLU A 750 -34.69 6.52 4.81
N LEU A 751 -33.63 6.73 5.62
CA LEU A 751 -32.79 5.64 6.11
C LEU A 751 -33.27 5.01 7.42
N LEU A 752 -33.97 5.74 8.30
CA LEU A 752 -34.44 5.21 9.59
C LEU A 752 -35.39 4.00 9.49
N PRO A 753 -36.27 3.89 8.46
CA PRO A 753 -37.11 2.70 8.28
C PRO A 753 -36.35 1.43 7.89
N MET A 754 -35.13 1.55 7.37
CA MET A 754 -34.33 0.45 6.89
C MET A 754 -33.79 -0.40 8.05
N SER A 755 -33.73 -1.70 7.84
CA SER A 755 -33.04 -2.61 8.77
C SER A 755 -31.52 -2.43 8.72
N ALA A 756 -30.86 -2.91 9.76
CA ALA A 756 -29.39 -2.85 9.82
C ALA A 756 -28.71 -3.50 8.61
N GLU A 757 -29.27 -4.61 8.10
CA GLU A 757 -28.71 -5.30 6.94
C GLU A 757 -28.98 -4.53 5.63
N GLU A 758 -30.16 -3.94 5.46
CA GLU A 758 -30.47 -3.08 4.31
C GLU A 758 -29.54 -1.85 4.28
N LEU A 759 -29.26 -1.22 5.43
CA LEU A 759 -28.31 -0.10 5.52
C LEU A 759 -26.88 -0.48 5.13
N ARG A 760 -26.41 -1.66 5.58
CA ARG A 760 -25.09 -2.18 5.21
C ARG A 760 -25.04 -2.50 3.71
N GLN A 761 -26.05 -3.19 3.20
CA GLN A 761 -26.11 -3.57 1.79
C GLN A 761 -26.16 -2.34 0.88
N GLN A 762 -27.02 -1.36 1.19
CA GLN A 762 -27.12 -0.11 0.43
C GLN A 762 -25.78 0.65 0.40
N ARG A 763 -25.09 0.73 1.55
CA ARG A 763 -23.77 1.37 1.64
C ARG A 763 -22.71 0.58 0.87
N TYR A 764 -22.75 -0.75 0.94
CA TYR A 764 -21.86 -1.62 0.16
C TYR A 764 -22.05 -1.39 -1.33
N GLU A 765 -23.30 -1.45 -1.83
CA GLU A 765 -23.64 -1.24 -3.23
C GLU A 765 -23.21 0.13 -3.74
N ARG A 766 -23.38 1.15 -2.90
CA ARG A 766 -22.93 2.51 -3.22
C ARG A 766 -21.43 2.57 -3.50
N PHE A 767 -20.61 2.05 -2.60
CA PHE A 767 -19.15 2.06 -2.79
C PHE A 767 -18.69 1.05 -3.83
N ARG A 768 -19.44 -0.03 -4.03
CA ARG A 768 -19.17 -1.03 -5.05
C ARG A 768 -19.33 -0.48 -6.48
N ALA A 769 -20.14 0.53 -6.66
CA ALA A 769 -20.42 1.15 -7.96
C ALA A 769 -19.26 1.99 -8.51
N PHE A 770 -18.30 2.41 -7.68
CA PHE A 770 -17.17 3.28 -8.08
C PHE A 770 -16.06 2.57 -8.87
#